data_ff4b04b4cb62006cee4440e3999e8e6f
#
_entry.id   ff4b04b4cb62006cee4440e3999e8e6f
#
_cell.length_a   1.000
_cell.length_b   1.000
_cell.length_c   1.000
_cell.angle_alpha   90.00
_cell.angle_beta   90.00
_cell.angle_gamma   90.00
#
_symmetry.space_group_name_H-M   'P 1'
#
loop_
_entity.id
_entity.type
_entity.pdbx_description
1 polymer ?
#
loop_
_entity_poly.entity_id
_entity_poly.type
_entity_poly.pdbx_seq_one_letter_code
_entity_poly.pdbx_strand_id
1 'polypeptide(L)'
;MQTDLFSALTWEDALLMLRDNNLLRDLDVAIARFLKQQCPQASYEVLLLAAFTSNQQASGHLCLDLKNWELATQLWGTSPPPELVTLLPGKPDDWLYDLQHSPLVSQNGSTPLVLDGSRLYLRRNWAREVAVAEAIGQRLATVSPLPAERLRDALVRLFPNAGEQTDWQQVACALASRSGIGIITGGPGTGKTTTVVRLLGLLQSLAMADNQRLRIRLAAPTGKAAARLTESIGEQVQQLDVDVAVRDAIPTDVTTLHRLLGTRPDSRHFRHHADNPLHADLVVVDEASMIDMDMMASLLEALSPHTRLILLGDKDQLASVEAGAVMGDLCRHAHQGRYQQRTIDFIKDTCGADISDYQETDQAPGNALAQQTAMLRTNWRSKDSPGIGELARAVNDENLPQVRKAFQKYGDSLHRHPLRSDDRQLETLLLNGSGDHQGLRALFQTVATPPSQRQDFDAWAAGLLKQLTHQQLLSGLRSGPFGVEQLNQRITRHLQQQDLAPEREWYPGRPVMMTRNDYQLGLMNGDVGLTLPLLEERNGKPELLLRVAFQLPDGRIKWVLPSRLDGVETVYAMTVHKSQGSEFRHTLLVLPDAPHPLLTRELIYTAVTRARDRFTLLEFGKPAVLDSAVKKRTWRASGLAAVSYTHLTLPTKCSV
;
A
#
# COMPACT_ATOMS: atom_id res chain seq x y z
N MET A 1 -50.21 -0.30 23.44
CA MET A 1 -50.72 0.12 22.12
C MET A 1 -49.56 0.82 21.37
N GLN A 2 -48.46 0.12 21.14
CA GLN A 2 -47.26 0.65 20.46
C GLN A 2 -46.52 -0.42 19.64
N THR A 3 -47.21 -1.50 19.26
CA THR A 3 -46.63 -2.70 18.63
C THR A 3 -46.99 -2.89 17.17
N ASP A 4 -47.63 -1.92 16.49
CA ASP A 4 -48.15 -2.14 15.15
C ASP A 4 -47.59 -1.22 14.04
N LEU A 5 -46.56 -0.41 14.32
CA LEU A 5 -45.98 0.42 13.26
C LEU A 5 -44.92 -0.28 12.40
N PHE A 6 -44.38 -1.43 12.85
CA PHE A 6 -43.34 -2.17 12.13
C PHE A 6 -43.83 -3.41 11.35
N SER A 7 -45.09 -3.79 11.51
CA SER A 7 -45.68 -4.95 10.80
C SER A 7 -46.04 -4.69 9.34
N ALA A 8 -45.78 -3.53 8.78
CA ALA A 8 -46.08 -3.17 7.41
C ALA A 8 -44.88 -2.67 6.58
N LEU A 9 -43.64 -2.68 7.14
CA LEU A 9 -42.46 -2.33 6.34
C LEU A 9 -42.21 -3.41 5.30
N THR A 10 -42.27 -3.04 4.04
CA THR A 10 -41.83 -3.93 2.96
C THR A 10 -40.32 -4.08 3.03
N TRP A 11 -39.78 -5.18 2.48
CA TRP A 11 -38.32 -5.37 2.38
C TRP A 11 -37.63 -4.22 1.61
N GLU A 12 -38.34 -3.58 0.68
CA GLU A 12 -37.86 -2.43 -0.07
C GLU A 12 -37.75 -1.18 0.83
N ASP A 13 -38.75 -0.96 1.68
CA ASP A 13 -38.70 0.14 2.67
C ASP A 13 -37.53 -0.05 3.64
N ALA A 14 -37.26 -1.30 4.01
CA ALA A 14 -36.12 -1.66 4.86
C ALA A 14 -34.78 -1.30 4.20
N LEU A 15 -34.59 -1.66 2.92
CA LEU A 15 -33.38 -1.29 2.16
C LEU A 15 -33.22 0.22 2.03
N LEU A 16 -34.32 0.95 1.76
CA LEU A 16 -34.30 2.39 1.65
C LEU A 16 -33.97 3.05 2.99
N MET A 17 -34.52 2.55 4.09
CA MET A 17 -34.21 3.04 5.43
C MET A 17 -32.74 2.84 5.79
N LEU A 18 -32.15 1.67 5.46
CA LEU A 18 -30.71 1.43 5.66
C LEU A 18 -29.85 2.37 4.81
N ARG A 19 -30.26 2.68 3.58
CA ARG A 19 -29.59 3.65 2.72
C ARG A 19 -29.67 5.06 3.30
N ASP A 20 -30.86 5.50 3.71
CA ASP A 20 -31.10 6.84 4.26
C ASP A 20 -30.33 7.09 5.58
N ASN A 21 -30.06 6.01 6.32
CA ASN A 21 -29.18 6.01 7.48
C ASN A 21 -27.67 5.82 7.11
N ASN A 22 -27.31 5.88 5.82
CA ASN A 22 -25.94 5.70 5.33
C ASN A 22 -25.29 4.33 5.64
N LEU A 23 -26.10 3.30 5.89
CA LEU A 23 -25.63 1.93 6.11
C LEU A 23 -25.48 1.14 4.81
N LEU A 24 -26.23 1.51 3.78
CA LEU A 24 -26.13 1.00 2.42
C LEU A 24 -25.98 2.16 1.44
N ARG A 25 -25.37 1.87 0.29
CA ARG A 25 -25.27 2.77 -0.85
C ARG A 25 -26.40 2.47 -1.85
N ASP A 26 -26.67 3.40 -2.76
CA ASP A 26 -27.64 3.16 -3.85
C ASP A 26 -27.30 1.90 -4.68
N LEU A 27 -26.01 1.62 -4.91
CA LEU A 27 -25.55 0.42 -5.62
C LEU A 27 -25.93 -0.86 -4.86
N ASP A 28 -25.82 -0.87 -3.54
CA ASP A 28 -26.11 -2.05 -2.70
C ASP A 28 -27.61 -2.38 -2.73
N VAL A 29 -28.45 -1.32 -2.68
CA VAL A 29 -29.90 -1.42 -2.88
C VAL A 29 -30.25 -1.93 -4.28
N ALA A 30 -29.58 -1.39 -5.30
CA ALA A 30 -29.81 -1.81 -6.70
C ALA A 30 -29.47 -3.28 -6.93
N ILE A 31 -28.38 -3.79 -6.32
CA ILE A 31 -28.01 -5.21 -6.39
C ILE A 31 -29.09 -6.09 -5.78
N ALA A 32 -29.58 -5.75 -4.57
CA ALA A 32 -30.64 -6.54 -3.92
C ALA A 32 -31.92 -6.56 -4.76
N ARG A 33 -32.34 -5.43 -5.33
CA ARG A 33 -33.49 -5.33 -6.22
C ARG A 33 -33.32 -6.16 -7.50
N PHE A 34 -32.15 -6.07 -8.11
CA PHE A 34 -31.81 -6.87 -9.30
C PHE A 34 -31.89 -8.37 -8.99
N LEU A 35 -31.31 -8.81 -7.87
CA LEU A 35 -31.38 -10.22 -7.46
C LEU A 35 -32.82 -10.68 -7.20
N LYS A 36 -33.65 -9.83 -6.59
CA LYS A 36 -35.08 -10.14 -6.40
C LYS A 36 -35.84 -10.29 -7.71
N GLN A 37 -35.53 -9.43 -8.70
CA GLN A 37 -36.13 -9.55 -10.04
C GLN A 37 -35.71 -10.84 -10.74
N GLN A 38 -34.44 -11.25 -10.63
CA GLN A 38 -33.94 -12.48 -11.23
C GLN A 38 -34.40 -13.75 -10.50
N CYS A 39 -34.66 -13.65 -9.20
CA CYS A 39 -35.07 -14.76 -8.34
C CYS A 39 -36.16 -14.32 -7.36
N PRO A 40 -37.45 -14.25 -7.81
CA PRO A 40 -38.58 -13.79 -6.99
C PRO A 40 -38.81 -14.59 -5.71
N GLN A 41 -38.39 -15.87 -5.67
CA GLN A 41 -38.48 -16.75 -4.50
C GLN A 41 -37.37 -16.59 -3.46
N ALA A 42 -36.33 -15.76 -3.72
CA ALA A 42 -35.29 -15.52 -2.75
C ALA A 42 -35.86 -14.86 -1.50
N SER A 43 -35.39 -15.32 -0.32
CA SER A 43 -35.78 -14.77 0.96
C SER A 43 -35.21 -13.35 1.15
N TYR A 44 -35.83 -12.56 2.01
CA TYR A 44 -35.39 -11.19 2.27
C TYR A 44 -34.06 -11.14 2.97
N GLU A 45 -33.78 -12.10 3.84
CA GLU A 45 -32.53 -12.25 4.56
C GLU A 45 -31.37 -12.42 3.57
N VAL A 46 -31.50 -13.30 2.60
CA VAL A 46 -30.48 -13.51 1.54
C VAL A 46 -30.26 -12.24 0.72
N LEU A 47 -31.32 -11.50 0.39
CA LEU A 47 -31.21 -10.24 -0.36
C LEU A 47 -30.52 -9.14 0.46
N LEU A 48 -30.81 -9.02 1.75
CA LEU A 48 -30.14 -8.10 2.67
C LEU A 48 -28.66 -8.48 2.84
N LEU A 49 -28.35 -9.76 3.04
CA LEU A 49 -26.97 -10.24 3.13
C LEU A 49 -26.19 -9.99 1.83
N ALA A 50 -26.83 -10.09 0.67
CA ALA A 50 -26.23 -9.73 -0.61
C ALA A 50 -25.93 -8.23 -0.70
N ALA A 51 -26.85 -7.36 -0.25
CA ALA A 51 -26.63 -5.92 -0.17
C ALA A 51 -25.45 -5.58 0.75
N PHE A 52 -25.37 -6.21 1.92
CA PHE A 52 -24.24 -6.03 2.84
C PHE A 52 -22.93 -6.57 2.27
N THR A 53 -22.94 -7.68 1.55
CA THR A 53 -21.75 -8.19 0.86
C THR A 53 -21.22 -7.19 -0.16
N SER A 54 -22.11 -6.54 -0.91
CA SER A 54 -21.74 -5.45 -1.82
C SER A 54 -21.20 -4.23 -1.06
N ASN A 55 -21.81 -3.86 0.04
CA ASN A 55 -21.37 -2.74 0.88
C ASN A 55 -19.98 -2.98 1.48
N GLN A 56 -19.71 -4.20 1.96
CA GLN A 56 -18.40 -4.58 2.49
C GLN A 56 -17.28 -4.40 1.47
N GLN A 57 -17.54 -4.60 0.18
CA GLN A 57 -16.55 -4.37 -0.87
C GLN A 57 -16.08 -2.90 -0.91
N ALA A 58 -16.96 -1.92 -0.69
CA ALA A 58 -16.58 -0.51 -0.60
C ALA A 58 -15.68 -0.18 0.60
N SER A 59 -15.77 -1.00 1.64
CA SER A 59 -14.93 -0.91 2.84
C SER A 59 -13.63 -1.69 2.70
N GLY A 60 -13.35 -2.25 1.51
CA GLY A 60 -12.13 -2.98 1.19
C GLY A 60 -12.15 -4.46 1.55
N HIS A 61 -13.30 -5.04 1.92
CA HIS A 61 -13.47 -6.47 2.15
C HIS A 61 -13.76 -7.21 0.85
N LEU A 62 -13.34 -8.46 0.73
CA LEU A 62 -13.67 -9.33 -0.41
C LEU A 62 -14.97 -10.09 -0.20
N CYS A 63 -15.36 -10.30 1.05
CA CYS A 63 -16.53 -11.05 1.46
C CYS A 63 -17.19 -10.48 2.71
N LEU A 64 -18.39 -10.92 2.99
CA LEU A 64 -19.04 -10.75 4.28
C LEU A 64 -18.74 -12.00 5.14
N ASP A 65 -17.99 -11.85 6.21
CA ASP A 65 -17.66 -12.95 7.13
C ASP A 65 -18.71 -13.02 8.26
N LEU A 66 -19.60 -13.98 8.17
CA LEU A 66 -20.71 -14.16 9.12
C LEU A 66 -20.23 -14.62 10.52
N LYS A 67 -19.08 -15.29 10.63
CA LYS A 67 -18.48 -15.61 11.95
C LYS A 67 -17.98 -14.37 12.67
N ASN A 68 -17.57 -13.35 11.92
CA ASN A 68 -17.07 -12.08 12.43
C ASN A 68 -18.08 -10.96 12.17
N TRP A 69 -19.37 -11.26 12.20
CA TRP A 69 -20.46 -10.31 11.95
C TRP A 69 -20.34 -9.03 12.77
N GLU A 70 -19.97 -9.13 14.05
CA GLU A 70 -19.75 -7.98 14.93
C GLU A 70 -18.65 -7.06 14.42
N LEU A 71 -17.56 -7.60 13.85
CA LEU A 71 -16.51 -6.79 13.23
C LEU A 71 -17.00 -6.11 11.96
N ALA A 72 -17.79 -6.81 11.14
CA ALA A 72 -18.39 -6.22 9.95
C ALA A 72 -19.35 -5.06 10.30
N THR A 73 -20.08 -5.17 11.39
CA THR A 73 -21.01 -4.13 11.87
C THR A 73 -20.31 -2.95 12.57
N GLN A 74 -19.13 -3.14 13.16
CA GLN A 74 -18.33 -2.06 13.75
C GLN A 74 -17.93 -0.98 12.76
N LEU A 75 -17.88 -1.30 11.47
CA LEU A 75 -17.60 -0.32 10.41
C LEU A 75 -18.73 0.71 10.23
N TRP A 76 -19.93 0.43 10.76
CA TRP A 76 -21.10 1.30 10.66
C TRP A 76 -21.27 2.24 11.86
N GLY A 77 -20.32 2.26 12.79
CA GLY A 77 -20.39 3.09 14.00
C GLY A 77 -20.56 2.29 15.29
N THR A 78 -21.02 2.94 16.35
CA THR A 78 -20.92 2.43 17.72
C THR A 78 -21.87 1.30 18.08
N SER A 79 -22.90 1.00 17.29
CA SER A 79 -23.79 -0.15 17.45
C SER A 79 -24.64 -0.30 16.20
N PRO A 80 -25.01 -1.52 15.78
CA PRO A 80 -26.01 -1.68 14.71
C PRO A 80 -27.29 -0.98 15.16
N PRO A 81 -27.97 -0.26 14.25
CA PRO A 81 -29.22 0.39 14.61
C PRO A 81 -30.23 -0.68 15.03
N PRO A 82 -31.09 -0.38 16.04
CA PRO A 82 -32.10 -1.33 16.52
C PRO A 82 -32.96 -1.92 15.42
N GLU A 83 -33.20 -1.13 14.37
CA GLU A 83 -33.95 -1.51 13.17
C GLU A 83 -33.27 -2.67 12.42
N LEU A 84 -31.93 -2.71 12.37
CA LEU A 84 -31.21 -3.78 11.71
C LEU A 84 -31.42 -5.13 12.38
N VAL A 85 -31.48 -5.14 13.71
CA VAL A 85 -31.78 -6.36 14.50
C VAL A 85 -33.19 -6.89 14.17
N THR A 86 -34.12 -5.99 13.88
CA THR A 86 -35.49 -6.33 13.46
C THR A 86 -35.56 -6.84 12.02
N LEU A 87 -34.71 -6.28 11.14
CA LEU A 87 -34.68 -6.60 9.71
C LEU A 87 -33.92 -7.89 9.38
N LEU A 88 -32.99 -8.31 10.22
CA LEU A 88 -32.27 -9.57 10.16
C LEU A 88 -32.55 -10.37 11.44
N PRO A 89 -33.73 -10.99 11.55
CA PRO A 89 -34.06 -11.83 12.68
C PRO A 89 -33.17 -13.08 12.70
N GLY A 90 -32.86 -13.57 13.87
CA GLY A 90 -32.04 -14.78 14.04
C GLY A 90 -30.54 -14.48 14.28
N LYS A 91 -29.74 -15.51 14.17
CA LYS A 91 -28.30 -15.50 14.40
C LYS A 91 -27.56 -15.81 13.10
N PRO A 92 -26.25 -15.54 13.01
CA PRO A 92 -25.46 -15.89 11.83
C PRO A 92 -25.58 -17.34 11.36
N ASP A 93 -25.79 -18.29 12.28
CA ASP A 93 -26.00 -19.71 11.93
C ASP A 93 -27.34 -19.94 11.19
N ASP A 94 -28.39 -19.20 11.54
CA ASP A 94 -29.70 -19.28 10.87
C ASP A 94 -29.58 -18.73 9.44
N TRP A 95 -28.85 -17.61 9.26
CA TRP A 95 -28.58 -17.03 7.96
C TRP A 95 -27.72 -17.92 7.05
N LEU A 96 -26.79 -18.68 7.63
CA LEU A 96 -25.98 -19.66 6.89
C LEU A 96 -26.89 -20.75 6.30
N TYR A 97 -27.89 -21.22 7.04
CA TYR A 97 -28.86 -22.19 6.55
C TYR A 97 -29.64 -21.62 5.34
N ASP A 98 -30.15 -20.39 5.45
CA ASP A 98 -30.91 -19.75 4.37
C ASP A 98 -30.05 -19.54 3.12
N LEU A 99 -28.79 -19.13 3.29
CA LEU A 99 -27.85 -18.99 2.19
C LEU A 99 -27.54 -20.32 1.50
N GLN A 100 -27.36 -21.42 2.26
CA GLN A 100 -27.08 -22.74 1.70
C GLN A 100 -28.23 -23.30 0.87
N HIS A 101 -29.48 -22.91 1.16
CA HIS A 101 -30.66 -23.35 0.48
C HIS A 101 -31.19 -22.37 -0.59
N SER A 102 -30.48 -21.21 -0.75
CA SER A 102 -30.89 -20.18 -1.71
C SER A 102 -30.43 -20.53 -3.13
N PRO A 103 -31.32 -20.38 -4.14
CA PRO A 103 -30.93 -20.55 -5.54
C PRO A 103 -29.98 -19.48 -6.06
N LEU A 104 -29.76 -18.39 -5.30
CA LEU A 104 -28.79 -17.34 -5.62
C LEU A 104 -27.35 -17.70 -5.21
N VAL A 105 -27.17 -18.78 -4.44
CA VAL A 105 -25.89 -19.15 -3.81
C VAL A 105 -25.46 -20.54 -4.26
N SER A 106 -24.25 -20.67 -4.80
CA SER A 106 -23.62 -21.97 -5.10
C SER A 106 -22.12 -21.80 -5.26
N GLN A 107 -21.33 -22.76 -4.84
CA GLN A 107 -19.89 -22.81 -5.18
C GLN A 107 -19.70 -23.20 -6.66
N ASN A 108 -20.49 -24.17 -7.14
CA ASN A 108 -20.42 -24.67 -8.50
C ASN A 108 -21.52 -24.00 -9.34
N GLY A 109 -21.16 -23.40 -10.47
CA GLY A 109 -22.13 -22.81 -11.37
C GLY A 109 -22.01 -21.30 -11.56
N SER A 110 -23.07 -20.67 -12.10
CA SER A 110 -23.09 -19.27 -12.50
C SER A 110 -23.90 -18.36 -11.56
N THR A 111 -24.17 -18.81 -10.33
CA THR A 111 -24.92 -18.00 -9.35
C THR A 111 -24.15 -16.72 -8.97
N PRO A 112 -24.85 -15.61 -8.71
CA PRO A 112 -24.22 -14.32 -8.39
C PRO A 112 -23.46 -14.32 -7.06
N LEU A 113 -23.85 -15.18 -6.12
CA LEU A 113 -23.28 -15.30 -4.80
C LEU A 113 -22.58 -16.65 -4.62
N VAL A 114 -21.56 -16.66 -3.77
CA VAL A 114 -20.82 -17.87 -3.36
C VAL A 114 -20.70 -17.87 -1.85
N LEU A 115 -21.03 -19.00 -1.24
CA LEU A 115 -20.80 -19.24 0.19
C LEU A 115 -19.64 -20.23 0.33
N ASP A 116 -18.55 -19.78 0.99
CA ASP A 116 -17.39 -20.60 1.32
C ASP A 116 -17.18 -20.61 2.85
N GLY A 117 -17.58 -21.72 3.46
CA GLY A 117 -17.66 -21.81 4.93
C GLY A 117 -18.67 -20.78 5.47
N SER A 118 -18.19 -19.82 6.25
CA SER A 118 -19.01 -18.71 6.80
C SER A 118 -18.89 -17.41 5.99
N ARG A 119 -18.23 -17.42 4.86
CA ARG A 119 -17.94 -16.22 4.06
C ARG A 119 -18.85 -16.17 2.83
N LEU A 120 -19.64 -15.10 2.73
CA LEU A 120 -20.48 -14.81 1.57
C LEU A 120 -19.76 -13.84 0.64
N TYR A 121 -19.59 -14.24 -0.60
CA TYR A 121 -18.93 -13.48 -1.65
C TYR A 121 -19.87 -13.08 -2.77
N LEU A 122 -19.57 -11.95 -3.41
CA LEU A 122 -19.93 -11.79 -4.82
C LEU A 122 -19.09 -12.76 -5.66
N ARG A 123 -19.70 -13.44 -6.64
CA ARG A 123 -19.03 -14.45 -7.52
C ARG A 123 -17.69 -13.97 -8.06
N ARG A 124 -17.63 -12.72 -8.53
CA ARG A 124 -16.43 -12.13 -9.09
C ARG A 124 -15.26 -12.13 -8.10
N ASN A 125 -15.52 -11.72 -6.86
CA ASN A 125 -14.48 -11.59 -5.83
C ASN A 125 -13.95 -12.97 -5.41
N TRP A 126 -14.86 -13.95 -5.25
CA TRP A 126 -14.48 -15.32 -4.97
C TRP A 126 -13.63 -15.93 -6.09
N ALA A 127 -14.03 -15.75 -7.34
CA ALA A 127 -13.30 -16.26 -8.49
C ALA A 127 -11.89 -15.66 -8.59
N ARG A 128 -11.73 -14.35 -8.28
CA ARG A 128 -10.42 -13.68 -8.23
C ARG A 128 -9.54 -14.22 -7.12
N GLU A 129 -10.11 -14.42 -5.93
CA GLU A 129 -9.37 -14.94 -4.79
C GLU A 129 -8.89 -16.38 -5.04
N VAL A 130 -9.75 -17.24 -5.57
CA VAL A 130 -9.38 -18.63 -5.94
C VAL A 130 -8.30 -18.64 -7.03
N ALA A 131 -8.45 -17.84 -8.09
CA ALA A 131 -7.47 -17.76 -9.16
C ALA A 131 -6.08 -17.31 -8.64
N VAL A 132 -6.05 -16.33 -7.72
CA VAL A 132 -4.79 -15.89 -7.07
C VAL A 132 -4.17 -17.03 -6.26
N ALA A 133 -4.96 -17.73 -5.44
CA ALA A 133 -4.47 -18.82 -4.62
C ALA A 133 -3.94 -19.99 -5.46
N GLU A 134 -4.65 -20.38 -6.51
CA GLU A 134 -4.22 -21.44 -7.44
C GLU A 134 -2.92 -21.07 -8.17
N ALA A 135 -2.83 -19.83 -8.68
CA ALA A 135 -1.64 -19.36 -9.39
C ALA A 135 -0.41 -19.27 -8.47
N ILE A 136 -0.59 -18.92 -7.19
CA ILE A 136 0.47 -18.97 -6.17
C ILE A 136 0.84 -20.43 -5.89
N GLY A 137 -0.14 -21.31 -5.72
CA GLY A 137 0.09 -22.74 -5.48
C GLY A 137 0.91 -23.41 -6.58
N GLN A 138 0.59 -23.14 -7.85
CA GLN A 138 1.34 -23.63 -9.00
C GLN A 138 2.82 -23.19 -8.96
N ARG A 139 3.08 -21.91 -8.61
CA ARG A 139 4.45 -21.39 -8.52
C ARG A 139 5.23 -21.94 -7.33
N LEU A 140 4.55 -22.22 -6.21
CA LEU A 140 5.17 -22.89 -5.07
C LEU A 140 5.58 -24.33 -5.37
N ALA A 141 4.83 -25.01 -6.22
CA ALA A 141 5.16 -26.36 -6.70
C ALA A 141 6.36 -26.38 -7.68
N THR A 142 6.66 -25.24 -8.31
CA THR A 142 7.80 -25.10 -9.23
C THR A 142 9.09 -24.96 -8.43
N VAL A 143 9.79 -26.07 -8.23
CA VAL A 143 11.09 -26.10 -7.55
C VAL A 143 12.20 -25.82 -8.56
N SER A 144 13.08 -24.87 -8.25
CA SER A 144 14.30 -24.64 -9.02
C SER A 144 15.44 -25.50 -8.45
N PRO A 145 15.93 -26.49 -9.16
CA PRO A 145 17.02 -27.37 -8.68
C PRO A 145 18.37 -26.63 -8.80
N LEU A 146 18.61 -25.67 -7.91
CA LEU A 146 19.91 -25.00 -7.80
C LEU A 146 20.82 -25.83 -6.89
N PRO A 147 22.03 -26.25 -7.35
CA PRO A 147 23.01 -26.92 -6.49
C PRO A 147 23.37 -25.99 -5.30
N ALA A 148 23.29 -26.51 -4.09
CA ALA A 148 23.51 -25.74 -2.87
C ALA A 148 24.91 -25.10 -2.82
N GLU A 149 25.93 -25.77 -3.36
CA GLU A 149 27.31 -25.23 -3.44
C GLU A 149 27.39 -23.99 -4.32
N ARG A 150 26.84 -24.04 -5.53
CA ARG A 150 26.82 -22.88 -6.46
C ARG A 150 26.07 -21.68 -5.87
N LEU A 151 24.97 -21.96 -5.17
CA LEU A 151 24.20 -20.92 -4.49
C LEU A 151 24.99 -20.31 -3.33
N ARG A 152 25.66 -21.14 -2.53
CA ARG A 152 26.53 -20.70 -1.42
C ARG A 152 27.64 -19.78 -1.92
N ASP A 153 28.40 -20.19 -2.94
CA ASP A 153 29.51 -19.41 -3.48
C ASP A 153 29.05 -18.03 -3.97
N ALA A 154 27.95 -18.00 -4.71
CA ALA A 154 27.37 -16.74 -5.19
C ALA A 154 26.85 -15.85 -4.03
N LEU A 155 26.26 -16.44 -2.99
CA LEU A 155 25.80 -15.69 -1.80
C LEU A 155 26.97 -15.13 -0.99
N VAL A 156 28.05 -15.90 -0.80
CA VAL A 156 29.25 -15.41 -0.09
C VAL A 156 29.87 -14.22 -0.81
N ARG A 157 29.94 -14.24 -2.14
CA ARG A 157 30.44 -13.11 -2.93
C ARG A 157 29.56 -11.85 -2.76
N LEU A 158 28.25 -12.02 -2.79
CA LEU A 158 27.30 -10.88 -2.70
C LEU A 158 27.09 -10.36 -1.27
N PHE A 159 27.46 -11.14 -0.25
CA PHE A 159 27.31 -10.78 1.17
C PHE A 159 28.63 -11.00 1.95
N PRO A 160 29.72 -10.28 1.58
CA PRO A 160 31.06 -10.52 2.16
C PRO A 160 31.15 -10.19 3.66
N ASN A 161 30.21 -9.40 4.18
CA ASN A 161 30.18 -8.96 5.57
C ASN A 161 29.11 -9.68 6.41
N ALA A 162 28.64 -10.86 5.97
CA ALA A 162 27.78 -11.71 6.79
C ALA A 162 28.60 -12.16 8.02
N GLY A 163 28.36 -11.49 9.16
CA GLY A 163 29.09 -11.72 10.41
C GLY A 163 28.47 -12.84 11.24
N GLU A 164 28.76 -12.87 12.56
CA GLU A 164 28.20 -13.85 13.50
C GLU A 164 26.67 -13.79 13.64
N GLN A 165 26.03 -12.68 13.26
CA GLN A 165 24.58 -12.51 13.28
C GLN A 165 23.97 -12.88 11.93
N THR A 166 22.79 -13.53 11.97
CA THR A 166 22.02 -13.89 10.78
C THR A 166 21.73 -12.68 9.89
N ASP A 167 22.28 -12.68 8.67
CA ASP A 167 21.94 -11.68 7.65
C ASP A 167 20.62 -12.06 6.96
N TRP A 168 19.53 -11.42 7.37
CA TRP A 168 18.21 -11.65 6.80
C TRP A 168 18.06 -11.24 5.34
N GLN A 169 18.95 -10.41 4.79
CA GLN A 169 18.98 -10.12 3.35
C GLN A 169 19.53 -11.31 2.57
N GLN A 170 20.58 -11.95 3.09
CA GLN A 170 21.15 -13.17 2.51
C GLN A 170 20.14 -14.33 2.56
N VAL A 171 19.49 -14.54 3.73
CA VAL A 171 18.43 -15.53 3.90
C VAL A 171 17.27 -15.28 2.92
N ALA A 172 16.86 -14.03 2.73
CA ALA A 172 15.81 -13.66 1.80
C ALA A 172 16.17 -14.01 0.34
N CYS A 173 17.41 -13.73 -0.07
CA CYS A 173 17.90 -14.11 -1.40
C CYS A 173 17.93 -15.63 -1.59
N ALA A 174 18.37 -16.39 -0.60
CA ALA A 174 18.38 -17.85 -0.64
C ALA A 174 16.96 -18.42 -0.76
N LEU A 175 16.03 -17.99 0.08
CA LEU A 175 14.64 -18.44 0.04
C LEU A 175 13.97 -18.10 -1.29
N ALA A 176 14.11 -16.86 -1.78
CA ALA A 176 13.52 -16.40 -3.03
C ALA A 176 14.07 -17.10 -4.28
N SER A 177 15.24 -17.74 -4.20
CA SER A 177 15.84 -18.50 -5.30
C SER A 177 15.26 -19.90 -5.49
N ARG A 178 14.51 -20.44 -4.51
CA ARG A 178 14.09 -21.86 -4.47
C ARG A 178 12.89 -22.20 -5.33
N SER A 179 11.95 -21.26 -5.52
CA SER A 179 10.68 -21.56 -6.18
C SER A 179 10.26 -20.48 -7.19
N GLY A 180 9.14 -20.72 -7.88
CA GLY A 180 8.55 -19.76 -8.81
C GLY A 180 7.95 -18.52 -8.16
N ILE A 181 7.88 -18.46 -6.82
CA ILE A 181 7.43 -17.27 -6.08
C ILE A 181 8.31 -17.07 -4.84
N GLY A 182 8.67 -15.81 -4.55
CA GLY A 182 9.33 -15.39 -3.33
C GLY A 182 8.69 -14.13 -2.78
N ILE A 183 8.57 -14.04 -1.45
CA ILE A 183 8.02 -12.87 -0.77
C ILE A 183 9.06 -12.33 0.21
N ILE A 184 9.39 -11.05 0.08
CA ILE A 184 10.31 -10.35 0.97
C ILE A 184 9.56 -9.19 1.61
N THR A 185 9.29 -9.31 2.91
CA THR A 185 8.62 -8.26 3.68
C THR A 185 9.57 -7.61 4.66
N GLY A 186 9.33 -6.34 4.95
CA GLY A 186 10.12 -5.60 5.93
C GLY A 186 9.76 -4.12 5.94
N GLY A 187 9.94 -3.48 7.09
CA GLY A 187 9.68 -2.06 7.25
C GLY A 187 10.60 -1.17 6.41
N PRO A 188 10.32 0.14 6.36
CA PRO A 188 11.23 1.09 5.73
C PRO A 188 12.61 1.07 6.39
N GLY A 189 13.66 1.19 5.59
CA GLY A 189 15.04 1.16 6.08
C GLY A 189 15.61 -0.23 6.38
N THR A 190 14.87 -1.33 6.10
CA THR A 190 15.40 -2.69 6.26
C THR A 190 16.26 -3.16 5.09
N GLY A 191 16.40 -2.33 4.05
CA GLY A 191 17.24 -2.65 2.89
C GLY A 191 16.54 -3.52 1.85
N LYS A 192 15.22 -3.43 1.68
CA LYS A 192 14.48 -4.16 0.63
C LYS A 192 15.09 -3.98 -0.76
N THR A 193 15.35 -2.74 -1.17
CA THR A 193 15.94 -2.45 -2.49
C THR A 193 17.33 -3.08 -2.64
N THR A 194 18.17 -2.98 -1.61
CA THR A 194 19.49 -3.61 -1.61
C THR A 194 19.39 -5.14 -1.72
N THR A 195 18.43 -5.74 -1.01
CA THR A 195 18.16 -7.19 -1.10
C THR A 195 17.76 -7.58 -2.51
N VAL A 196 16.88 -6.79 -3.15
CA VAL A 196 16.46 -7.05 -4.54
C VAL A 196 17.62 -6.97 -5.51
N VAL A 197 18.43 -5.92 -5.46
CA VAL A 197 19.57 -5.77 -6.37
C VAL A 197 20.54 -6.94 -6.24
N ARG A 198 20.81 -7.38 -5.01
CA ARG A 198 21.63 -8.58 -4.76
C ARG A 198 20.96 -9.86 -5.27
N LEU A 199 19.64 -9.99 -5.10
CA LEU A 199 18.88 -11.12 -5.64
C LEU A 199 18.91 -11.16 -7.18
N LEU A 200 18.77 -10.00 -7.83
CA LEU A 200 18.89 -9.89 -9.28
C LEU A 200 20.29 -10.32 -9.76
N GLY A 201 21.33 -9.84 -9.08
CA GLY A 201 22.71 -10.24 -9.34
C GLY A 201 22.92 -11.74 -9.16
N LEU A 202 22.40 -12.31 -8.08
CA LEU A 202 22.45 -13.74 -7.79
C LEU A 202 21.82 -14.58 -8.91
N LEU A 203 20.54 -14.28 -9.23
CA LEU A 203 19.78 -15.07 -10.21
C LEU A 203 20.34 -14.93 -11.62
N GLN A 204 20.77 -13.72 -12.01
CA GLN A 204 21.37 -13.48 -13.31
C GLN A 204 22.74 -14.14 -13.43
N SER A 205 23.59 -14.10 -12.38
CA SER A 205 24.89 -14.79 -12.37
C SER A 205 24.73 -16.30 -12.53
N LEU A 206 23.81 -16.90 -11.78
CA LEU A 206 23.53 -18.34 -11.85
C LEU A 206 23.02 -18.75 -13.24
N ALA A 207 22.12 -17.97 -13.83
CA ALA A 207 21.59 -18.24 -15.17
C ALA A 207 22.69 -18.10 -16.26
N MET A 208 23.52 -17.05 -16.18
CA MET A 208 24.60 -16.84 -17.16
C MET A 208 25.70 -17.89 -17.06
N ALA A 209 25.94 -18.44 -15.89
CA ALA A 209 26.83 -19.59 -15.73
C ALA A 209 26.32 -20.84 -16.48
N ASP A 210 25.01 -20.94 -16.74
CA ASP A 210 24.38 -21.95 -17.57
C ASP A 210 24.12 -21.47 -19.02
N ASN A 211 24.82 -20.41 -19.48
CA ASN A 211 24.66 -19.77 -20.78
C ASN A 211 23.22 -19.26 -21.07
N GLN A 212 22.45 -18.94 -20.03
CA GLN A 212 21.11 -18.38 -20.14
C GLN A 212 21.11 -16.93 -19.64
N ARG A 213 20.36 -16.06 -20.32
CA ARG A 213 20.14 -14.69 -19.87
C ARG A 213 18.68 -14.53 -19.49
N LEU A 214 18.41 -14.19 -18.23
CA LEU A 214 17.05 -13.96 -17.76
C LEU A 214 16.49 -12.64 -18.31
N ARG A 215 15.27 -12.70 -18.79
CA ARG A 215 14.46 -11.52 -19.14
C ARG A 215 13.77 -11.02 -17.86
N ILE A 216 14.36 -10.02 -17.25
CA ILE A 216 13.90 -9.45 -15.98
C ILE A 216 12.96 -8.27 -16.26
N ARG A 217 11.86 -8.16 -15.49
CA ARG A 217 10.96 -7.01 -15.46
C ARG A 217 10.80 -6.51 -14.04
N LEU A 218 10.88 -5.19 -13.89
CA LEU A 218 10.75 -4.51 -12.60
C LEU A 218 9.50 -3.63 -12.62
N ALA A 219 8.67 -3.72 -11.60
CA ALA A 219 7.43 -2.96 -11.52
C ALA A 219 7.13 -2.46 -10.10
N ALA A 220 6.29 -1.41 -10.03
CA ALA A 220 5.71 -0.92 -8.79
C ALA A 220 4.24 -0.51 -9.04
N PRO A 221 3.39 -0.43 -8.00
CA PRO A 221 1.99 -0.07 -8.17
C PRO A 221 1.78 1.37 -8.68
N THR A 222 2.64 2.32 -8.27
CA THR A 222 2.50 3.75 -8.59
C THR A 222 3.69 4.28 -9.35
N GLY A 223 3.48 5.36 -10.14
CA GLY A 223 4.55 6.04 -10.88
C GLY A 223 5.67 6.56 -9.97
N LYS A 224 5.30 7.11 -8.82
CA LYS A 224 6.26 7.63 -7.84
C LYS A 224 7.13 6.52 -7.23
N ALA A 225 6.54 5.39 -6.89
CA ALA A 225 7.30 4.23 -6.39
C ALA A 225 8.23 3.68 -7.50
N ALA A 226 7.76 3.61 -8.74
CA ALA A 226 8.57 3.17 -9.87
C ALA A 226 9.77 4.10 -10.12
N ALA A 227 9.56 5.41 -10.14
CA ALA A 227 10.63 6.40 -10.33
C ALA A 227 11.71 6.30 -9.24
N ARG A 228 11.29 6.24 -7.98
CA ARG A 228 12.21 6.10 -6.84
C ARG A 228 13.00 4.80 -6.89
N LEU A 229 12.35 3.71 -7.28
CA LEU A 229 13.00 2.41 -7.39
C LEU A 229 14.01 2.40 -8.56
N THR A 230 13.70 3.05 -9.69
CA THR A 230 14.63 3.23 -10.82
C THR A 230 15.92 3.90 -10.37
N GLU A 231 15.82 5.04 -9.67
CA GLU A 231 16.97 5.77 -9.14
C GLU A 231 17.82 4.89 -8.20
N SER A 232 17.17 4.27 -7.22
CA SER A 232 17.86 3.45 -6.22
C SER A 232 18.49 2.18 -6.81
N ILE A 233 17.84 1.52 -7.76
CA ILE A 233 18.41 0.34 -8.44
C ILE A 233 19.58 0.75 -9.32
N GLY A 234 19.46 1.86 -10.08
CA GLY A 234 20.51 2.35 -10.94
C GLY A 234 21.83 2.58 -10.20
N GLU A 235 21.77 3.22 -9.03
CA GLU A 235 22.94 3.45 -8.17
C GLU A 235 23.53 2.14 -7.63
N GLN A 236 22.68 1.25 -7.12
CA GLN A 236 23.14 0.04 -6.43
C GLN A 236 23.64 -1.06 -7.39
N VAL A 237 23.08 -1.17 -8.59
CA VAL A 237 23.55 -2.12 -9.62
C VAL A 237 25.00 -1.81 -10.00
N GLN A 238 25.41 -0.54 -10.07
CA GLN A 238 26.79 -0.14 -10.36
C GLN A 238 27.78 -0.57 -9.28
N GLN A 239 27.33 -0.73 -8.05
CA GLN A 239 28.14 -1.11 -6.90
C GLN A 239 28.14 -2.63 -6.62
N LEU A 240 27.36 -3.39 -7.43
CA LEU A 240 27.20 -4.82 -7.22
C LEU A 240 28.47 -5.58 -7.61
N ASP A 241 28.96 -6.44 -6.72
CA ASP A 241 30.13 -7.31 -6.98
C ASP A 241 29.74 -8.53 -7.80
N VAL A 242 29.60 -8.32 -9.10
CA VAL A 242 29.34 -9.34 -10.11
C VAL A 242 30.12 -9.00 -11.38
N ASP A 243 30.20 -9.96 -12.30
CA ASP A 243 30.83 -9.75 -13.59
C ASP A 243 30.12 -8.65 -14.40
N VAL A 244 30.87 -7.91 -15.19
CA VAL A 244 30.35 -6.78 -15.98
C VAL A 244 29.18 -7.22 -16.88
N ALA A 245 29.29 -8.37 -17.53
CA ALA A 245 28.22 -8.91 -18.38
C ALA A 245 26.93 -9.22 -17.60
N VAL A 246 27.04 -9.65 -16.33
CA VAL A 246 25.89 -9.86 -15.44
C VAL A 246 25.26 -8.52 -15.07
N ARG A 247 26.10 -7.54 -14.71
CA ARG A 247 25.65 -6.18 -14.35
C ARG A 247 24.88 -5.53 -15.51
N ASP A 248 25.43 -5.59 -16.72
CA ASP A 248 24.80 -5.03 -17.93
C ASP A 248 23.50 -5.74 -18.32
N ALA A 249 23.30 -6.97 -17.85
CA ALA A 249 22.09 -7.75 -18.09
C ALA A 249 20.94 -7.43 -17.10
N ILE A 250 21.22 -6.72 -16.00
CA ILE A 250 20.19 -6.31 -15.02
C ILE A 250 19.54 -5.01 -15.46
N PRO A 251 18.21 -4.99 -15.70
CA PRO A 251 17.52 -3.76 -16.05
C PRO A 251 17.44 -2.82 -14.83
N THR A 252 17.57 -1.52 -15.10
CA THR A 252 17.40 -0.48 -14.09
C THR A 252 16.05 0.23 -14.21
N ASP A 253 15.39 0.13 -15.37
CA ASP A 253 14.10 0.75 -15.63
C ASP A 253 12.97 0.01 -14.90
N VAL A 254 12.24 0.74 -14.07
CA VAL A 254 11.06 0.26 -13.37
C VAL A 254 9.80 0.89 -13.96
N THR A 255 8.78 0.09 -14.21
CA THR A 255 7.50 0.58 -14.75
C THR A 255 6.37 0.43 -13.73
N THR A 256 5.23 1.11 -13.97
CA THR A 256 4.04 0.79 -13.17
C THR A 256 3.44 -0.55 -13.61
N LEU A 257 2.76 -1.26 -12.68
CA LEU A 257 2.05 -2.51 -13.02
C LEU A 257 1.07 -2.31 -14.17
N HIS A 258 0.33 -1.23 -14.18
CA HIS A 258 -0.58 -0.88 -15.28
C HIS A 258 0.14 -0.78 -16.62
N ARG A 259 1.31 -0.16 -16.65
CA ARG A 259 2.12 -0.03 -17.87
C ARG A 259 2.75 -1.37 -18.27
N LEU A 260 3.22 -2.15 -17.30
CA LEU A 260 3.77 -3.48 -17.54
C LEU A 260 2.72 -4.40 -18.18
N LEU A 261 1.50 -4.40 -17.64
CA LEU A 261 0.39 -5.21 -18.16
C LEU A 261 -0.22 -4.65 -19.46
N GLY A 262 0.07 -3.40 -19.79
CA GLY A 262 -0.42 -2.73 -21.00
C GLY A 262 -1.88 -2.31 -20.91
N THR A 263 -2.11 -1.14 -20.30
CA THR A 263 -3.44 -0.54 -20.19
C THR A 263 -4.02 -0.23 -21.58
N ARG A 264 -5.31 -0.52 -21.78
CA ARG A 264 -6.07 -0.15 -22.98
C ARG A 264 -7.03 1.00 -22.63
N PRO A 265 -7.05 2.12 -23.40
CA PRO A 265 -7.86 3.29 -23.04
C PRO A 265 -9.34 3.02 -22.84
N ASP A 266 -9.93 2.14 -23.66
CA ASP A 266 -11.36 1.89 -23.72
C ASP A 266 -11.78 0.53 -23.12
N SER A 267 -10.91 -0.09 -22.33
CA SER A 267 -11.14 -1.42 -21.77
C SER A 267 -10.63 -1.55 -20.34
N ARG A 268 -11.31 -2.35 -19.54
CA ARG A 268 -10.83 -2.80 -18.23
C ARG A 268 -9.83 -3.95 -18.31
N HIS A 269 -9.64 -4.54 -19.51
CA HIS A 269 -8.72 -5.64 -19.74
C HIS A 269 -7.34 -5.12 -20.14
N PHE A 270 -6.30 -5.73 -19.62
CA PHE A 270 -4.94 -5.45 -19.98
C PHE A 270 -4.56 -6.12 -21.32
N ARG A 271 -3.47 -5.65 -21.94
CA ARG A 271 -2.91 -6.26 -23.13
C ARG A 271 -2.36 -7.66 -22.86
N HIS A 272 -1.67 -7.78 -21.69
CA HIS A 272 -1.12 -9.06 -21.26
C HIS A 272 -2.12 -9.77 -20.33
N HIS A 273 -2.41 -11.02 -20.63
CA HIS A 273 -3.35 -11.92 -19.97
C HIS A 273 -2.98 -13.37 -20.33
N ALA A 274 -3.75 -14.38 -19.92
CA ALA A 274 -3.45 -15.79 -20.11
C ALA A 274 -3.10 -16.16 -21.57
N ASP A 275 -3.83 -15.63 -22.56
CA ASP A 275 -3.60 -15.92 -23.99
C ASP A 275 -2.50 -15.04 -24.61
N ASN A 276 -2.01 -14.03 -23.91
CA ASN A 276 -0.92 -13.17 -24.33
C ASN A 276 -0.01 -12.82 -23.14
N PRO A 277 0.72 -13.80 -22.61
CA PRO A 277 1.51 -13.60 -21.40
C PRO A 277 2.68 -12.65 -21.61
N LEU A 278 3.20 -12.13 -20.52
CA LEU A 278 4.41 -11.32 -20.50
C LEU A 278 5.63 -12.18 -20.87
N HIS A 279 6.45 -11.68 -21.80
CA HIS A 279 7.75 -12.27 -22.09
C HIS A 279 8.76 -11.91 -20.99
N ALA A 280 8.73 -12.64 -19.90
CA ALA A 280 9.63 -12.46 -18.77
C ALA A 280 9.93 -13.81 -18.09
N ASP A 281 11.17 -13.98 -17.64
CA ASP A 281 11.60 -15.13 -16.85
C ASP A 281 11.53 -14.80 -15.35
N LEU A 282 11.70 -13.52 -15.01
CA LEU A 282 11.61 -12.99 -13.66
C LEU A 282 10.84 -11.65 -13.66
N VAL A 283 9.85 -11.55 -12.80
CA VAL A 283 9.13 -10.30 -12.50
C VAL A 283 9.32 -9.98 -11.02
N VAL A 284 9.76 -8.76 -10.75
CA VAL A 284 9.90 -8.23 -9.39
C VAL A 284 8.92 -7.08 -9.22
N VAL A 285 8.14 -7.12 -8.16
CA VAL A 285 7.17 -6.06 -7.82
C VAL A 285 7.49 -5.50 -6.45
N ASP A 286 7.86 -4.23 -6.40
CA ASP A 286 8.06 -3.51 -5.13
C ASP A 286 6.78 -2.79 -4.69
N GLU A 287 6.72 -2.40 -3.41
CA GLU A 287 5.54 -1.81 -2.76
C GLU A 287 4.26 -2.66 -2.95
N ALA A 288 4.41 -4.00 -2.90
CA ALA A 288 3.31 -4.94 -3.12
C ALA A 288 2.18 -4.83 -2.09
N SER A 289 2.38 -4.16 -0.95
CA SER A 289 1.34 -3.82 0.02
C SER A 289 0.21 -2.96 -0.56
N MET A 290 0.48 -2.23 -1.65
CA MET A 290 -0.49 -1.38 -2.35
C MET A 290 -1.26 -2.13 -3.44
N ILE A 291 -0.99 -3.42 -3.68
CA ILE A 291 -1.67 -4.22 -4.71
C ILE A 291 -2.96 -4.77 -4.13
N ASP A 292 -4.08 -4.50 -4.82
CA ASP A 292 -5.38 -5.09 -4.52
C ASP A 292 -5.55 -6.48 -5.17
N MET A 293 -6.68 -7.13 -4.88
CA MET A 293 -6.98 -8.47 -5.40
C MET A 293 -7.13 -8.51 -6.92
N ASP A 294 -7.77 -7.51 -7.52
CA ASP A 294 -8.00 -7.47 -8.97
C ASP A 294 -6.67 -7.28 -9.73
N MET A 295 -5.79 -6.41 -9.22
CA MET A 295 -4.47 -6.20 -9.81
C MET A 295 -3.56 -7.42 -9.63
N MET A 296 -3.59 -8.08 -8.46
CA MET A 296 -2.83 -9.30 -8.21
C MET A 296 -3.30 -10.44 -9.14
N ALA A 297 -4.61 -10.63 -9.28
CA ALA A 297 -5.16 -11.61 -10.20
C ALA A 297 -4.74 -11.33 -11.65
N SER A 298 -4.83 -10.07 -12.09
CA SER A 298 -4.43 -9.66 -13.44
C SER A 298 -2.93 -9.85 -13.69
N LEU A 299 -2.09 -9.56 -12.68
CA LEU A 299 -0.66 -9.81 -12.75
C LEU A 299 -0.37 -11.31 -12.92
N LEU A 300 -0.94 -12.15 -12.05
CA LEU A 300 -0.70 -13.59 -12.08
C LEU A 300 -1.23 -14.25 -13.36
N GLU A 301 -2.36 -13.78 -13.89
CA GLU A 301 -2.92 -14.21 -15.17
C GLU A 301 -2.00 -13.88 -16.36
N ALA A 302 -1.32 -12.73 -16.30
CA ALA A 302 -0.40 -12.29 -17.34
C ALA A 302 0.97 -12.98 -17.30
N LEU A 303 1.29 -13.72 -16.23
CA LEU A 303 2.57 -14.40 -16.08
C LEU A 303 2.46 -15.86 -16.52
N SER A 304 3.41 -16.30 -17.36
CA SER A 304 3.61 -17.72 -17.63
C SER A 304 3.81 -18.52 -16.31
N PRO A 305 3.36 -19.77 -16.21
CA PRO A 305 3.62 -20.63 -15.05
C PRO A 305 5.11 -20.75 -14.69
N HIS A 306 6.01 -20.60 -15.66
CA HIS A 306 7.47 -20.66 -15.47
C HIS A 306 8.10 -19.33 -15.08
N THR A 307 7.37 -18.23 -15.19
CA THR A 307 7.87 -16.91 -14.79
C THR A 307 7.95 -16.83 -13.27
N ARG A 308 9.14 -16.55 -12.74
CA ARG A 308 9.34 -16.33 -11.30
C ARG A 308 8.79 -14.97 -10.91
N LEU A 309 8.06 -14.93 -9.81
CA LEU A 309 7.50 -13.70 -9.24
C LEU A 309 8.12 -13.44 -7.87
N ILE A 310 8.69 -12.25 -7.70
CA ILE A 310 9.18 -11.77 -6.41
C ILE A 310 8.35 -10.57 -5.98
N LEU A 311 7.72 -10.69 -4.82
CA LEU A 311 6.92 -9.63 -4.21
C LEU A 311 7.70 -9.00 -3.05
N LEU A 312 7.84 -7.67 -3.09
CA LEU A 312 8.43 -6.91 -1.99
C LEU A 312 7.41 -5.93 -1.44
N GLY A 313 7.43 -5.76 -0.14
CA GLY A 313 6.54 -4.80 0.50
C GLY A 313 6.73 -4.79 2.01
N ASP A 314 5.89 -4.02 2.64
CA ASP A 314 5.80 -3.95 4.10
C ASP A 314 4.40 -4.38 4.52
N LYS A 315 4.31 -5.55 5.14
CA LYS A 315 3.02 -6.15 5.59
C LYS A 315 2.28 -5.30 6.63
N ASP A 316 3.02 -4.42 7.32
CA ASP A 316 2.51 -3.60 8.42
C ASP A 316 2.11 -2.19 7.98
N GLN A 317 2.39 -1.80 6.71
CA GLN A 317 1.89 -0.56 6.12
C GLN A 317 0.42 -0.66 5.71
N LEU A 318 -0.16 0.49 5.42
CA LEU A 318 -1.51 0.57 4.85
C LEU A 318 -1.63 -0.31 3.62
N ALA A 319 -2.67 -1.14 3.60
CA ALA A 319 -3.04 -1.93 2.43
C ALA A 319 -3.59 -1.03 1.30
N SER A 320 -3.82 -1.64 0.13
CA SER A 320 -4.48 -0.99 -1.02
C SER A 320 -5.80 -0.30 -0.61
N VAL A 321 -6.19 0.73 -1.33
CA VAL A 321 -7.49 1.39 -1.11
C VAL A 321 -8.63 0.47 -1.55
N GLU A 322 -8.43 -0.22 -2.67
CA GLU A 322 -9.39 -1.19 -3.21
C GLU A 322 -9.45 -2.48 -2.38
N ALA A 323 -10.42 -3.34 -2.68
CA ALA A 323 -10.70 -4.53 -1.90
C ALA A 323 -9.57 -5.57 -1.92
N GLY A 324 -9.25 -6.10 -0.74
CA GLY A 324 -8.25 -7.13 -0.52
C GLY A 324 -6.92 -6.60 0.02
N ALA A 325 -6.45 -7.16 1.13
CA ALA A 325 -5.14 -6.89 1.71
C ALA A 325 -4.18 -8.04 1.37
N VAL A 326 -3.91 -8.24 0.07
CA VAL A 326 -3.21 -9.44 -0.44
C VAL A 326 -1.88 -9.68 0.27
N MET A 327 -1.01 -8.67 0.32
CA MET A 327 0.31 -8.80 0.97
C MET A 327 0.19 -9.09 2.48
N GLY A 328 -0.77 -8.44 3.16
CA GLY A 328 -1.05 -8.67 4.58
C GLY A 328 -1.49 -10.11 4.86
N ASP A 329 -2.35 -10.68 4.00
CA ASP A 329 -2.82 -12.06 4.14
C ASP A 329 -1.71 -13.07 3.84
N LEU A 330 -0.92 -12.85 2.77
CA LEU A 330 0.19 -13.72 2.40
C LEU A 330 1.32 -13.71 3.45
N CYS A 331 1.56 -12.57 4.10
CA CYS A 331 2.63 -12.37 5.08
C CYS A 331 2.16 -12.45 6.54
N ARG A 332 0.94 -12.89 6.82
CA ARG A 332 0.32 -12.88 8.16
C ARG A 332 1.24 -13.44 9.25
N HIS A 333 1.97 -14.49 8.95
CA HIS A 333 2.85 -15.21 9.87
C HIS A 333 4.36 -14.95 9.64
N ALA A 334 4.72 -14.01 8.76
CA ALA A 334 6.13 -13.76 8.41
C ALA A 334 7.02 -13.42 9.62
N HIS A 335 6.45 -12.76 10.65
CA HIS A 335 7.20 -12.47 11.88
C HIS A 335 7.62 -13.76 12.62
N GLN A 336 6.77 -14.78 12.63
CA GLN A 336 7.02 -16.06 13.28
C GLN A 336 7.92 -16.99 12.46
N GLY A 337 8.05 -16.74 11.15
CA GLY A 337 8.77 -17.61 10.21
C GLY A 337 8.00 -18.88 9.90
N ARG A 338 7.86 -19.76 10.89
CA ARG A 338 7.24 -21.10 10.78
C ARG A 338 7.93 -21.96 9.72
N TYR A 339 9.28 -21.94 9.73
CA TYR A 339 10.06 -22.71 8.78
C TYR A 339 10.10 -24.18 9.16
N GLN A 340 9.97 -25.04 8.16
CA GLN A 340 10.14 -26.49 8.31
C GLN A 340 11.62 -26.82 8.45
N GLN A 341 11.93 -27.95 9.08
CA GLN A 341 13.31 -28.39 9.29
C GLN A 341 14.13 -28.38 7.99
N ARG A 342 13.58 -28.89 6.89
CA ARG A 342 14.22 -28.87 5.58
C ARG A 342 14.61 -27.47 5.09
N THR A 343 13.85 -26.43 5.48
CA THR A 343 14.15 -25.04 5.13
C THR A 343 15.26 -24.50 6.01
N ILE A 344 15.26 -24.84 7.31
CA ILE A 344 16.33 -24.49 8.25
C ILE A 344 17.65 -25.10 7.79
N ASP A 345 17.65 -26.39 7.46
CA ASP A 345 18.83 -27.11 6.96
C ASP A 345 19.36 -26.47 5.67
N PHE A 346 18.47 -26.17 4.72
CA PHE A 346 18.84 -25.48 3.49
C PHE A 346 19.51 -24.11 3.73
N ILE A 347 18.97 -23.29 4.65
CA ILE A 347 19.57 -21.99 4.99
C ILE A 347 20.92 -22.18 5.68
N LYS A 348 21.02 -23.15 6.56
CA LYS A 348 22.29 -23.49 7.20
C LYS A 348 23.34 -23.90 6.17
N ASP A 349 22.96 -24.73 5.19
CA ASP A 349 23.86 -25.19 4.14
C ASP A 349 24.27 -24.10 3.15
N THR A 350 23.38 -23.16 2.83
CA THR A 350 23.62 -22.15 1.79
C THR A 350 24.11 -20.82 2.33
N CYS A 351 23.66 -20.42 3.54
CA CYS A 351 23.98 -19.14 4.15
C CYS A 351 24.89 -19.27 5.38
N GLY A 352 25.09 -20.49 5.91
CA GLY A 352 25.77 -20.69 7.20
C GLY A 352 24.98 -20.14 8.42
N ALA A 353 23.73 -19.70 8.23
CA ALA A 353 22.93 -19.05 9.26
C ALA A 353 22.00 -20.05 9.96
N ASP A 354 21.87 -19.93 11.26
CA ASP A 354 20.87 -20.66 12.06
C ASP A 354 19.60 -19.83 12.21
N ILE A 355 18.48 -20.37 11.74
CA ILE A 355 17.14 -19.76 11.84
C ILE A 355 16.17 -20.66 12.63
N SER A 356 16.67 -21.55 13.47
CA SER A 356 15.86 -22.50 14.27
C SER A 356 14.88 -21.79 15.21
N ASP A 357 15.17 -20.60 15.70
CA ASP A 357 14.26 -19.77 16.50
C ASP A 357 12.92 -19.47 15.78
N TYR A 358 12.90 -19.65 14.46
CA TYR A 358 11.74 -19.40 13.60
C TYR A 358 11.11 -20.68 13.05
N GLN A 359 11.40 -21.82 13.68
CA GLN A 359 10.85 -23.12 13.30
C GLN A 359 9.34 -23.18 13.53
N GLU A 360 8.65 -23.96 12.68
CA GLU A 360 7.26 -24.32 12.91
C GLU A 360 7.10 -25.16 14.18
N THR A 361 5.92 -25.10 14.78
CA THR A 361 5.53 -25.94 15.92
C THR A 361 4.23 -26.66 15.61
N ASP A 362 3.89 -27.71 16.37
CA ASP A 362 2.61 -28.44 16.22
C ASP A 362 1.39 -27.51 16.36
N GLN A 363 1.50 -26.46 17.19
CA GLN A 363 0.45 -25.46 17.38
C GLN A 363 0.45 -24.36 16.29
N ALA A 364 1.56 -24.21 15.57
CA ALA A 364 1.75 -23.18 14.55
C ALA A 364 2.51 -23.76 13.35
N PRO A 365 1.88 -24.68 12.58
CA PRO A 365 2.51 -25.28 11.42
C PRO A 365 2.77 -24.26 10.31
N GLY A 366 3.85 -24.46 9.57
CA GLY A 366 4.21 -23.68 8.40
C GLY A 366 3.58 -24.24 7.13
N ASN A 367 3.03 -23.38 6.30
CA ASN A 367 2.58 -23.75 4.97
C ASN A 367 3.69 -23.59 3.93
N ALA A 368 3.46 -24.03 2.68
CA ALA A 368 4.45 -23.95 1.60
C ALA A 368 4.87 -22.50 1.30
N LEU A 369 3.98 -21.52 1.46
CA LEU A 369 4.26 -20.10 1.24
C LEU A 369 5.20 -19.54 2.31
N ALA A 370 5.05 -19.96 3.58
CA ALA A 370 5.95 -19.57 4.66
C ALA A 370 7.41 -19.94 4.35
N GLN A 371 7.63 -21.09 3.65
CA GLN A 371 8.95 -21.55 3.26
C GLN A 371 9.63 -20.68 2.17
N GLN A 372 8.88 -19.75 1.56
CA GLN A 372 9.33 -18.83 0.51
C GLN A 372 9.16 -17.36 0.92
N THR A 373 8.81 -17.11 2.18
CA THR A 373 8.58 -15.79 2.73
C THR A 373 9.69 -15.43 3.70
N ALA A 374 10.40 -14.33 3.44
CA ALA A 374 11.42 -13.80 4.34
C ALA A 374 10.98 -12.46 4.92
N MET A 375 11.21 -12.25 6.22
CA MET A 375 11.05 -10.96 6.86
C MET A 375 12.40 -10.36 7.19
N LEU A 376 12.70 -9.18 6.62
CA LEU A 376 13.89 -8.41 6.94
C LEU A 376 13.74 -7.80 8.33
N ARG A 377 14.61 -8.18 9.26
CA ARG A 377 14.46 -7.88 10.69
C ARG A 377 15.37 -6.73 11.14
N THR A 378 16.47 -6.49 10.44
CA THR A 378 17.43 -5.43 10.77
C THR A 378 17.02 -4.13 10.09
N ASN A 379 16.77 -3.09 10.87
CA ASN A 379 16.51 -1.75 10.33
C ASN A 379 17.81 -0.94 10.33
N TRP A 380 18.40 -0.76 9.15
CA TRP A 380 19.66 -0.03 8.96
C TRP A 380 19.49 1.47 9.17
N ARG A 381 18.32 2.02 8.83
CA ARG A 381 17.99 3.44 9.02
C ARG A 381 17.86 3.83 10.49
N SER A 382 17.47 2.89 11.36
CA SER A 382 17.35 3.16 12.80
C SER A 382 18.70 3.46 13.48
N LYS A 383 19.83 3.24 12.79
CA LYS A 383 21.15 3.70 13.27
C LYS A 383 21.24 5.23 13.24
N ASP A 384 20.65 5.87 12.22
CA ASP A 384 20.68 7.33 12.03
C ASP A 384 19.53 8.02 12.79
N SER A 385 18.38 7.36 12.92
CA SER A 385 17.18 7.91 13.59
C SER A 385 16.50 6.84 14.47
N PRO A 386 17.13 6.46 15.59
CA PRO A 386 16.66 5.36 16.45
C PRO A 386 15.27 5.60 17.04
N GLY A 387 14.88 6.85 17.28
CA GLY A 387 13.58 7.22 17.83
C GLY A 387 12.42 6.83 16.91
N ILE A 388 12.53 7.12 15.60
CA ILE A 388 11.50 6.78 14.62
C ILE A 388 11.33 5.25 14.52
N GLY A 389 12.44 4.52 14.51
CA GLY A 389 12.41 3.05 14.48
C GLY A 389 11.78 2.43 15.74
N GLU A 390 12.10 2.98 16.92
CA GLU A 390 11.52 2.50 18.19
C GLU A 390 10.02 2.83 18.27
N LEU A 391 9.61 4.02 17.85
CA LEU A 391 8.21 4.41 17.80
C LEU A 391 7.42 3.53 16.82
N ALA A 392 7.92 3.31 15.62
CA ALA A 392 7.27 2.46 14.62
C ALA A 392 7.08 1.02 15.13
N ARG A 393 8.10 0.46 15.78
CA ARG A 393 7.99 -0.87 16.40
C ARG A 393 6.97 -0.89 17.53
N ALA A 394 7.02 0.09 18.44
CA ALA A 394 6.07 0.18 19.55
C ALA A 394 4.61 0.31 19.08
N VAL A 395 4.37 1.02 17.97
CA VAL A 395 3.05 1.11 17.32
C VAL A 395 2.63 -0.25 16.80
N ASN A 396 3.50 -0.97 16.07
CA ASN A 396 3.18 -2.30 15.53
C ASN A 396 2.92 -3.35 16.60
N ASP A 397 3.66 -3.25 17.72
CA ASP A 397 3.52 -4.17 18.86
C ASP A 397 2.33 -3.79 19.77
N GLU A 398 1.53 -2.77 19.44
CA GLU A 398 0.41 -2.25 20.24
C GLU A 398 0.83 -1.84 21.67
N ASN A 399 2.12 -1.54 21.86
CA ASN A 399 2.71 -1.25 23.15
C ASN A 399 2.65 0.26 23.49
N LEU A 400 1.48 0.71 23.99
CA LEU A 400 1.24 2.11 24.33
C LEU A 400 2.23 2.68 25.38
N PRO A 401 2.65 1.97 26.42
CA PRO A 401 3.72 2.43 27.31
C PRO A 401 5.01 2.75 26.56
N GLN A 402 5.42 1.89 25.63
CA GLN A 402 6.63 2.10 24.85
C GLN A 402 6.47 3.25 23.83
N VAL A 403 5.27 3.42 23.23
CA VAL A 403 4.96 4.59 22.38
C VAL A 403 5.20 5.90 23.16
N ARG A 404 4.66 6.00 24.39
CA ARG A 404 4.85 7.19 25.24
C ARG A 404 6.31 7.40 25.63
N LYS A 405 7.00 6.31 26.00
CA LYS A 405 8.43 6.34 26.36
C LYS A 405 9.31 6.78 25.18
N ALA A 406 8.99 6.39 23.95
CA ALA A 406 9.72 6.81 22.76
C ALA A 406 9.70 8.34 22.58
N PHE A 407 8.54 8.98 22.71
CA PHE A 407 8.42 10.44 22.66
C PHE A 407 9.17 11.15 23.79
N GLN A 408 9.26 10.55 24.97
CA GLN A 408 10.04 11.12 26.09
C GLN A 408 11.55 10.96 25.89
N LYS A 409 11.98 9.81 25.37
CA LYS A 409 13.39 9.44 25.24
C LYS A 409 14.08 10.15 24.07
N TYR A 410 13.36 10.37 22.96
CA TYR A 410 13.92 10.86 21.69
C TYR A 410 13.39 12.24 21.32
N GLY A 411 13.41 13.19 22.28
CA GLY A 411 12.89 14.55 22.11
C GLY A 411 13.50 15.35 20.95
N ASP A 412 14.67 14.97 20.44
CA ASP A 412 15.31 15.63 19.29
C ASP A 412 14.68 15.23 17.96
N SER A 413 14.17 13.99 17.85
CA SER A 413 13.59 13.44 16.62
C SER A 413 12.08 13.18 16.70
N LEU A 414 11.51 13.06 17.90
CA LEU A 414 10.10 12.78 18.13
C LEU A 414 9.46 13.89 18.96
N HIS A 415 8.48 14.57 18.37
CA HIS A 415 7.74 15.63 19.06
C HIS A 415 6.26 15.29 19.14
N ARG A 416 5.64 15.75 20.22
CA ARG A 416 4.21 15.60 20.46
C ARG A 416 3.65 16.95 20.94
N HIS A 417 2.72 17.52 20.17
CA HIS A 417 2.13 18.80 20.46
C HIS A 417 0.60 18.65 20.64
N PRO A 418 0.09 18.78 21.86
CA PRO A 418 -1.34 18.94 22.07
C PRO A 418 -1.74 20.34 21.59
N LEU A 419 -2.71 20.42 20.69
CA LEU A 419 -3.21 21.64 20.07
C LEU A 419 -4.67 21.86 20.42
N ARG A 420 -5.09 23.13 20.43
CA ARG A 420 -6.50 23.53 20.45
C ARG A 420 -6.95 23.89 19.03
N SER A 421 -8.23 23.84 18.77
CA SER A 421 -8.80 24.13 17.45
C SER A 421 -8.52 25.55 16.95
N ASP A 422 -8.34 26.51 17.86
CA ASP A 422 -8.01 27.91 17.61
C ASP A 422 -6.50 28.22 17.64
N ASP A 423 -5.67 27.21 17.96
CA ASP A 423 -4.22 27.36 18.05
C ASP A 423 -3.59 27.50 16.65
N ARG A 424 -2.71 28.48 16.50
CA ARG A 424 -1.93 28.73 15.27
C ARG A 424 -0.57 28.03 15.26
N GLN A 425 -0.31 27.17 16.21
CA GLN A 425 0.99 26.48 16.34
C GLN A 425 1.27 25.57 15.15
N LEU A 426 0.23 24.94 14.58
CA LEU A 426 0.35 24.13 13.36
C LEU A 426 0.90 24.98 12.20
N GLU A 427 0.30 26.14 11.93
CA GLU A 427 0.73 27.03 10.85
C GLU A 427 2.12 27.59 11.12
N THR A 428 2.41 27.92 12.37
CA THR A 428 3.74 28.42 12.79
C THR A 428 4.82 27.37 12.55
N LEU A 429 4.57 26.10 12.91
CA LEU A 429 5.48 24.99 12.66
C LEU A 429 5.72 24.74 11.16
N LEU A 430 4.65 24.79 10.36
CA LEU A 430 4.76 24.62 8.91
C LEU A 430 5.49 25.78 8.26
N LEU A 431 5.23 27.01 8.70
CA LEU A 431 5.80 28.20 8.11
C LEU A 431 7.29 28.35 8.43
N ASN A 432 7.65 28.18 9.69
CA ASN A 432 9.02 28.42 10.16
C ASN A 432 9.89 27.16 10.15
N GLY A 433 9.27 25.96 10.10
CA GLY A 433 9.98 24.71 10.29
C GLY A 433 10.30 24.42 11.76
N SER A 434 11.20 23.48 12.01
CA SER A 434 11.60 23.06 13.36
C SER A 434 13.06 22.59 13.36
N GLY A 435 13.88 23.16 14.22
CA GLY A 435 15.33 22.91 14.25
C GLY A 435 15.99 23.26 12.92
N ASP A 436 16.78 22.35 12.37
CA ASP A 436 17.48 22.53 11.09
C ASP A 436 16.58 22.33 9.84
N HIS A 437 15.29 22.01 10.05
CA HIS A 437 14.33 21.80 8.97
C HIS A 437 13.63 23.11 8.61
N GLN A 438 13.95 23.61 7.41
CA GLN A 438 13.34 24.82 6.87
C GLN A 438 11.86 24.60 6.55
N GLY A 439 11.01 25.54 6.97
CA GLY A 439 9.58 25.54 6.67
C GLY A 439 9.26 26.25 5.35
N LEU A 440 7.95 26.44 5.12
CA LEU A 440 7.42 27.07 3.91
C LEU A 440 7.93 28.51 3.69
N ARG A 441 8.23 29.27 4.75
CA ARG A 441 8.80 30.63 4.62
C ARG A 441 10.09 30.65 3.81
N ALA A 442 11.00 29.72 4.07
CA ALA A 442 12.25 29.62 3.31
C ALA A 442 12.00 29.24 1.83
N LEU A 443 11.03 28.38 1.57
CA LEU A 443 10.62 28.04 0.21
C LEU A 443 10.12 29.29 -0.53
N PHE A 444 9.19 30.05 0.07
CA PHE A 444 8.65 31.28 -0.53
C PHE A 444 9.71 32.36 -0.74
N GLN A 445 10.68 32.50 0.17
CA GLN A 445 11.80 33.41 0.01
C GLN A 445 12.66 33.04 -1.20
N THR A 446 12.95 31.75 -1.41
CA THR A 446 13.71 31.29 -2.59
C THR A 446 12.88 31.47 -3.88
N VAL A 447 11.56 31.25 -3.83
CA VAL A 447 10.65 31.47 -4.96
C VAL A 447 10.58 32.95 -5.37
N ALA A 448 10.71 33.87 -4.42
CA ALA A 448 10.71 35.32 -4.67
C ALA A 448 11.97 35.82 -5.38
N THR A 449 13.04 35.01 -5.45
CA THR A 449 14.32 35.37 -6.06
C THR A 449 14.66 34.40 -7.22
N PRO A 450 13.90 34.44 -8.36
CA PRO A 450 14.15 33.56 -9.48
C PRO A 450 15.49 33.88 -10.16
N PRO A 451 16.11 32.90 -10.84
CA PRO A 451 17.32 33.12 -11.64
C PRO A 451 17.13 34.19 -12.71
N SER A 452 18.22 34.84 -13.09
CA SER A 452 18.22 35.83 -14.18
C SER A 452 18.40 35.21 -15.59
N GLN A 453 18.94 33.98 -15.68
CA GLN A 453 19.21 33.29 -16.94
C GLN A 453 18.33 32.04 -17.06
N ARG A 454 17.73 31.86 -18.26
CA ARG A 454 16.80 30.73 -18.54
C ARG A 454 17.41 29.35 -18.23
N GLN A 455 18.69 29.16 -18.51
CA GLN A 455 19.40 27.89 -18.31
C GLN A 455 19.43 27.42 -16.84
N ASP A 456 19.34 28.36 -15.89
CA ASP A 456 19.44 28.04 -14.45
C ASP A 456 18.10 27.66 -13.82
N PHE A 457 16.97 27.85 -14.54
CA PHE A 457 15.63 27.61 -14.00
C PHE A 457 15.35 26.15 -13.70
N ASP A 458 15.88 25.22 -14.48
CA ASP A 458 15.64 23.79 -14.26
C ASP A 458 16.35 23.31 -12.99
N ALA A 459 17.59 23.73 -12.77
CA ALA A 459 18.34 23.42 -11.54
C ALA A 459 17.69 24.08 -10.29
N TRP A 460 17.24 25.32 -10.43
CA TRP A 460 16.53 26.04 -9.38
C TRP A 460 15.20 25.37 -9.03
N ALA A 461 14.39 24.99 -10.01
CA ALA A 461 13.13 24.27 -9.80
C ALA A 461 13.36 22.91 -9.15
N ALA A 462 14.38 22.16 -9.58
CA ALA A 462 14.75 20.88 -8.95
C ALA A 462 15.12 21.07 -7.47
N GLY A 463 15.89 22.11 -7.14
CA GLY A 463 16.24 22.47 -5.77
C GLY A 463 15.02 22.77 -4.91
N LEU A 464 14.04 23.54 -5.43
CA LEU A 464 12.81 23.87 -4.74
C LEU A 464 11.88 22.66 -4.57
N LEU A 465 11.76 21.80 -5.57
CA LEU A 465 11.01 20.55 -5.48
C LEU A 465 11.62 19.61 -4.42
N LYS A 466 12.95 19.56 -4.33
CA LYS A 466 13.65 18.84 -3.27
C LYS A 466 13.41 19.48 -1.90
N GLN A 467 13.44 20.81 -1.79
CA GLN A 467 13.12 21.53 -0.56
C GLN A 467 11.68 21.26 -0.08
N LEU A 468 10.72 21.11 -0.99
CA LEU A 468 9.35 20.75 -0.66
C LEU A 468 9.24 19.39 0.05
N THR A 469 10.18 18.46 -0.20
CA THR A 469 10.23 17.17 0.51
C THR A 469 10.84 17.25 1.91
N HIS A 470 11.35 18.42 2.33
CA HIS A 470 11.92 18.55 3.68
C HIS A 470 10.86 18.44 4.76
N GLN A 471 9.65 18.93 4.51
CA GLN A 471 8.58 18.92 5.50
C GLN A 471 7.24 18.59 4.84
N GLN A 472 6.48 17.67 5.42
CA GLN A 472 5.16 17.32 4.91
C GLN A 472 4.14 17.14 6.04
N LEU A 473 2.99 17.79 5.90
CA LEU A 473 1.83 17.58 6.76
C LEU A 473 0.99 16.42 6.24
N LEU A 474 0.71 15.47 7.10
CA LEU A 474 -0.12 14.31 6.82
C LEU A 474 -1.38 14.32 7.67
N SER A 475 -2.48 13.83 7.10
CA SER A 475 -3.73 13.54 7.82
C SER A 475 -4.26 12.17 7.43
N GLY A 476 -4.96 11.49 8.35
CA GLY A 476 -5.71 10.26 8.05
C GLY A 476 -7.04 10.54 7.33
N LEU A 477 -7.51 11.79 7.31
CA LEU A 477 -8.84 12.19 6.82
C LEU A 477 -8.73 13.07 5.57
N ARG A 478 -9.70 12.93 4.65
CA ARG A 478 -9.79 13.78 3.47
C ARG A 478 -10.58 15.07 3.75
N SER A 479 -11.73 14.95 4.39
CA SER A 479 -12.65 16.04 4.68
C SER A 479 -12.84 16.23 6.19
N GLY A 480 -13.53 17.31 6.58
CA GLY A 480 -13.71 17.71 7.98
C GLY A 480 -12.57 18.61 8.50
N PRO A 481 -12.71 19.18 9.72
CA PRO A 481 -11.80 20.21 10.26
C PRO A 481 -10.30 19.79 10.28
N PHE A 482 -10.03 18.50 10.42
CA PHE A 482 -8.70 17.90 10.45
C PHE A 482 -8.36 17.15 9.16
N GLY A 483 -9.23 17.25 8.14
CA GLY A 483 -9.04 16.66 6.82
C GLY A 483 -8.17 17.52 5.93
N VAL A 484 -7.57 16.87 4.92
CA VAL A 484 -6.61 17.50 3.99
C VAL A 484 -7.20 18.72 3.29
N GLU A 485 -8.49 18.70 2.93
CA GLU A 485 -9.15 19.80 2.23
C GLU A 485 -9.16 21.08 3.06
N GLN A 486 -9.62 20.97 4.31
CA GLN A 486 -9.67 22.12 5.24
C GLN A 486 -8.29 22.54 5.72
N LEU A 487 -7.37 21.59 5.93
CA LEU A 487 -5.98 21.90 6.29
C LEU A 487 -5.28 22.70 5.17
N ASN A 488 -5.43 22.32 3.91
CA ASN A 488 -4.87 23.08 2.79
C ASN A 488 -5.47 24.50 2.69
N GLN A 489 -6.78 24.65 2.89
CA GLN A 489 -7.44 25.97 2.94
C GLN A 489 -6.94 26.82 4.11
N ARG A 490 -6.78 26.22 5.28
CA ARG A 490 -6.29 26.88 6.50
C ARG A 490 -4.86 27.40 6.32
N ILE A 491 -3.99 26.56 5.74
CA ILE A 491 -2.60 26.92 5.45
C ILE A 491 -2.56 28.03 4.39
N THR A 492 -3.33 27.92 3.31
CA THR A 492 -3.38 28.95 2.25
C THR A 492 -3.82 30.30 2.83
N ARG A 493 -4.88 30.34 3.64
CA ARG A 493 -5.33 31.58 4.31
C ARG A 493 -4.24 32.17 5.22
N HIS A 494 -3.51 31.33 5.94
CA HIS A 494 -2.42 31.80 6.79
C HIS A 494 -1.27 32.39 5.95
N LEU A 495 -0.91 31.78 4.83
CA LEU A 495 0.09 32.30 3.91
C LEU A 495 -0.34 33.67 3.30
N GLN A 496 -1.62 33.84 2.99
CA GLN A 496 -2.19 35.10 2.55
C GLN A 496 -2.09 36.19 3.63
N GLN A 497 -2.41 35.84 4.90
CA GLN A 497 -2.28 36.77 6.04
C GLN A 497 -0.81 37.18 6.33
N GLN A 498 0.15 36.40 5.86
CA GLN A 498 1.59 36.69 5.98
C GLN A 498 2.19 37.31 4.72
N ASP A 499 1.36 37.75 3.76
CA ASP A 499 1.77 38.31 2.46
C ASP A 499 2.69 37.40 1.62
N LEU A 500 2.66 36.08 1.89
CA LEU A 500 3.44 35.08 1.15
C LEU A 500 2.69 34.53 -0.05
N ALA A 501 1.37 34.55 -0.05
CA ALA A 501 0.53 34.10 -1.15
C ALA A 501 -0.55 35.14 -1.48
N PRO A 502 -0.78 35.49 -2.76
CA PRO A 502 -1.88 36.37 -3.15
C PRO A 502 -3.23 35.66 -3.12
N GLU A 503 -4.32 36.43 -3.07
CA GLU A 503 -5.70 35.93 -3.15
C GLU A 503 -6.08 35.52 -4.59
N ARG A 504 -5.36 34.58 -5.18
CA ARG A 504 -5.66 34.00 -6.49
C ARG A 504 -5.36 32.52 -6.49
N GLU A 505 -5.99 31.79 -7.38
CA GLU A 505 -5.86 30.33 -7.43
C GLU A 505 -4.41 29.90 -7.73
N TRP A 506 -3.78 30.48 -8.76
CA TRP A 506 -2.41 30.16 -9.16
C TRP A 506 -1.44 31.25 -8.73
N TYR A 507 -0.47 30.89 -7.92
CA TYR A 507 0.55 31.81 -7.39
C TYR A 507 1.91 31.12 -7.27
N PRO A 508 3.02 31.88 -7.32
CA PRO A 508 4.36 31.34 -7.11
C PRO A 508 4.48 30.69 -5.74
N GLY A 509 5.04 29.48 -5.68
CA GLY A 509 5.18 28.74 -4.43
C GLY A 509 4.01 27.82 -4.08
N ARG A 510 2.90 27.80 -4.86
CA ARG A 510 1.80 26.85 -4.65
C ARG A 510 2.24 25.45 -5.06
N PRO A 511 2.31 24.48 -4.13
CA PRO A 511 2.52 23.07 -4.48
C PRO A 511 1.19 22.45 -4.92
N VAL A 512 1.24 21.67 -5.99
CA VAL A 512 0.09 20.95 -6.53
C VAL A 512 0.41 19.48 -6.74
N MET A 513 -0.59 18.62 -6.65
CA MET A 513 -0.47 17.19 -6.92
C MET A 513 -1.51 16.75 -7.93
N MET A 514 -1.08 15.96 -8.92
CA MET A 514 -1.98 15.32 -9.88
C MET A 514 -2.91 14.34 -9.18
N THR A 515 -4.21 14.42 -9.46
CA THR A 515 -5.22 13.51 -8.90
C THR A 515 -5.61 12.39 -9.85
N ARG A 516 -5.17 12.45 -11.11
CA ARG A 516 -5.37 11.46 -12.17
C ARG A 516 -4.18 11.41 -13.11
N ASN A 517 -4.05 10.32 -13.85
CA ASN A 517 -3.02 10.20 -14.88
C ASN A 517 -3.35 11.10 -16.07
N ASP A 518 -2.36 11.82 -16.56
CA ASP A 518 -2.40 12.56 -17.83
C ASP A 518 -1.30 12.03 -18.75
N TYR A 519 -1.68 11.13 -19.65
CA TYR A 519 -0.73 10.49 -20.57
C TYR A 519 -0.18 11.44 -21.64
N GLN A 520 -0.91 12.50 -21.99
CA GLN A 520 -0.44 13.51 -22.97
C GLN A 520 0.66 14.37 -22.35
N LEU A 521 0.50 14.71 -21.08
CA LEU A 521 1.52 15.40 -20.32
C LEU A 521 2.60 14.46 -19.77
N GLY A 522 2.38 13.13 -19.80
CA GLY A 522 3.28 12.16 -19.16
C GLY A 522 3.36 12.32 -17.65
N LEU A 523 2.30 12.85 -17.03
CA LEU A 523 2.18 13.04 -15.60
C LEU A 523 1.23 11.99 -15.01
N MET A 524 1.60 11.47 -13.85
CA MET A 524 0.85 10.40 -13.18
C MET A 524 0.15 10.91 -11.92
N ASN A 525 -0.90 10.21 -11.52
CA ASN A 525 -1.54 10.46 -10.22
C ASN A 525 -0.51 10.38 -9.09
N GLY A 526 -0.48 11.42 -8.25
CA GLY A 526 0.48 11.56 -7.16
C GLY A 526 1.73 12.36 -7.51
N ASP A 527 1.98 12.71 -8.79
CA ASP A 527 3.08 13.59 -9.16
C ASP A 527 2.89 14.97 -8.54
N VAL A 528 3.92 15.46 -7.88
CA VAL A 528 3.91 16.76 -7.20
C VAL A 528 4.68 17.77 -8.04
N GLY A 529 4.03 18.91 -8.31
CA GLY A 529 4.62 20.04 -8.98
C GLY A 529 4.61 21.29 -8.10
N LEU A 530 5.45 22.24 -8.44
CA LEU A 530 5.52 23.53 -7.78
C LEU A 530 5.28 24.64 -8.80
N THR A 531 4.35 25.53 -8.48
CA THR A 531 4.04 26.69 -9.32
C THR A 531 5.15 27.72 -9.18
N LEU A 532 5.82 28.07 -10.28
CA LEU A 532 7.01 28.93 -10.30
C LEU A 532 6.96 29.93 -11.45
N PRO A 533 7.57 31.11 -11.32
CA PRO A 533 7.85 31.96 -12.45
C PRO A 533 8.92 31.31 -13.35
N LEU A 534 8.75 31.36 -14.66
CA LEU A 534 9.70 30.87 -15.64
C LEU A 534 9.99 32.02 -16.64
N LEU A 535 11.26 32.25 -16.92
CA LEU A 535 11.67 33.25 -17.91
C LEU A 535 11.45 32.69 -19.33
N GLU A 536 10.52 33.28 -20.06
CA GLU A 536 10.21 32.95 -21.45
C GLU A 536 10.23 34.20 -22.32
N GLU A 537 10.51 34.02 -23.58
CA GLU A 537 10.45 35.11 -24.54
C GLU A 537 9.01 35.30 -25.05
N ARG A 538 8.45 36.50 -24.88
CA ARG A 538 7.13 36.84 -25.37
C ARG A 538 7.22 38.17 -26.16
N ASN A 539 6.81 38.13 -27.42
CA ASN A 539 6.89 39.30 -28.32
C ASN A 539 8.31 39.91 -28.38
N GLY A 540 9.36 39.07 -28.38
CA GLY A 540 10.75 39.52 -28.44
C GLY A 540 11.31 40.14 -27.14
N LYS A 541 10.59 39.97 -26.02
CA LYS A 541 11.03 40.45 -24.69
C LYS A 541 11.02 39.31 -23.68
N PRO A 542 12.04 39.23 -22.82
CA PRO A 542 12.03 38.28 -21.71
C PRO A 542 10.96 38.66 -20.67
N GLU A 543 10.07 37.75 -20.36
CA GLU A 543 8.99 37.92 -19.40
C GLU A 543 8.93 36.71 -18.43
N LEU A 544 8.68 36.95 -17.16
CA LEU A 544 8.45 35.89 -16.17
C LEU A 544 6.99 35.44 -16.24
N LEU A 545 6.77 34.23 -16.76
CA LEU A 545 5.45 33.63 -16.90
C LEU A 545 5.26 32.51 -15.90
N LEU A 546 4.04 32.40 -15.33
CA LEU A 546 3.73 31.36 -14.36
C LEU A 546 3.62 29.99 -15.04
N ARG A 547 4.38 29.02 -14.52
CA ARG A 547 4.37 27.61 -14.95
C ARG A 547 4.35 26.71 -13.72
N VAL A 548 3.99 25.45 -13.91
CA VAL A 548 4.16 24.42 -12.90
C VAL A 548 5.31 23.53 -13.31
N ALA A 549 6.31 23.44 -12.44
CA ALA A 549 7.47 22.58 -12.63
C ALA A 549 7.21 21.21 -12.00
N PHE A 550 7.36 20.14 -12.76
CA PHE A 550 7.33 18.75 -12.30
C PHE A 550 8.68 18.11 -12.58
N GLN A 551 9.19 17.32 -11.63
CA GLN A 551 10.38 16.52 -11.87
C GLN A 551 9.95 15.16 -12.45
N LEU A 552 10.46 14.84 -13.64
CA LEU A 552 10.23 13.56 -14.29
C LEU A 552 11.15 12.46 -13.71
N PRO A 553 10.83 11.17 -13.92
CA PRO A 553 11.64 10.05 -13.43
C PRO A 553 13.10 10.05 -13.91
N ASP A 554 13.38 10.67 -15.04
CA ASP A 554 14.73 10.85 -15.60
C ASP A 554 15.48 12.07 -15.05
N GLY A 555 14.92 12.72 -14.03
CA GLY A 555 15.50 13.90 -13.37
C GLY A 555 15.24 15.23 -14.09
N ARG A 556 14.75 15.24 -15.34
CA ARG A 556 14.44 16.46 -16.08
C ARG A 556 13.24 17.20 -15.47
N ILE A 557 13.27 18.53 -15.60
CA ILE A 557 12.14 19.36 -15.19
C ILE A 557 11.21 19.58 -16.39
N LYS A 558 9.93 19.26 -16.17
CA LYS A 558 8.85 19.54 -17.09
C LYS A 558 8.05 20.74 -16.63
N TRP A 559 7.99 21.75 -17.49
CA TRP A 559 7.21 22.96 -17.26
C TRP A 559 5.87 22.88 -17.96
N VAL A 560 4.79 23.09 -17.22
CA VAL A 560 3.41 22.97 -17.72
C VAL A 560 2.65 24.26 -17.44
N LEU A 561 1.84 24.71 -18.39
CA LEU A 561 0.91 25.81 -18.21
C LEU A 561 -0.14 25.42 -17.13
N PRO A 562 -0.44 26.26 -16.13
CA PRO A 562 -1.49 26.00 -15.17
C PRO A 562 -2.84 25.63 -15.79
N SER A 563 -3.21 26.29 -16.89
CA SER A 563 -4.47 26.05 -17.62
C SER A 563 -4.54 24.70 -18.36
N ARG A 564 -3.43 23.99 -18.49
CA ARG A 564 -3.40 22.63 -19.07
C ARG A 564 -3.49 21.52 -18.02
N LEU A 565 -3.49 21.90 -16.75
CA LEU A 565 -3.54 20.95 -15.64
C LEU A 565 -4.99 20.74 -15.20
N ASP A 566 -5.59 19.66 -15.68
CA ASP A 566 -6.88 19.20 -15.22
C ASP A 566 -6.72 18.17 -14.08
N GLY A 567 -7.45 18.34 -12.99
CA GLY A 567 -7.43 17.41 -11.87
C GLY A 567 -6.15 17.51 -11.04
N VAL A 568 -5.87 18.70 -10.53
CA VAL A 568 -4.85 18.97 -9.52
C VAL A 568 -5.47 19.46 -8.21
N GLU A 569 -4.79 19.19 -7.11
CA GLU A 569 -5.14 19.73 -5.79
C GLU A 569 -3.92 20.36 -5.12
N THR A 570 -4.16 21.35 -4.28
CA THR A 570 -3.09 21.96 -3.45
C THR A 570 -2.60 20.96 -2.43
N VAL A 571 -1.26 20.87 -2.21
CA VAL A 571 -0.66 19.79 -1.42
C VAL A 571 0.31 20.27 -0.35
N TYR A 572 -0.05 21.30 0.41
CA TYR A 572 0.61 21.60 1.69
C TYR A 572 0.38 20.48 2.72
N ALA A 573 -0.81 19.91 2.70
CA ALA A 573 -1.19 18.71 3.42
C ALA A 573 -1.66 17.62 2.45
N MET A 574 -1.35 16.36 2.74
CA MET A 574 -1.85 15.20 1.99
C MET A 574 -2.31 14.08 2.92
N THR A 575 -3.07 13.12 2.39
CA THR A 575 -3.45 11.95 3.18
C THR A 575 -2.25 11.01 3.35
N VAL A 576 -2.24 10.27 4.46
CA VAL A 576 -1.22 9.23 4.70
C VAL A 576 -1.20 8.22 3.53
N HIS A 577 -2.35 7.87 2.93
CA HIS A 577 -2.42 7.00 1.75
C HIS A 577 -1.64 7.58 0.55
N LYS A 578 -1.82 8.87 0.26
CA LYS A 578 -1.12 9.53 -0.87
C LYS A 578 0.37 9.74 -0.61
N SER A 579 0.82 9.61 0.63
CA SER A 579 2.24 9.65 0.99
C SER A 579 2.97 8.31 0.82
N GLN A 580 2.25 7.21 0.53
CA GLN A 580 2.88 5.91 0.27
C GLN A 580 3.89 6.00 -0.89
N GLY A 581 5.00 5.30 -0.79
CA GLY A 581 6.13 5.43 -1.71
C GLY A 581 6.93 6.74 -1.57
N SER A 582 6.58 7.64 -0.62
CA SER A 582 7.32 8.89 -0.34
C SER A 582 8.02 8.82 1.00
N GLU A 583 9.06 9.65 1.15
CA GLU A 583 9.74 9.90 2.44
C GLU A 583 10.04 11.39 2.55
N PHE A 584 9.96 11.89 3.76
CA PHE A 584 10.18 13.29 4.07
C PHE A 584 11.20 13.40 5.21
N ARG A 585 12.02 14.45 5.21
CA ARG A 585 12.95 14.65 6.31
C ARG A 585 12.19 14.87 7.62
N HIS A 586 11.14 15.68 7.59
CA HIS A 586 10.27 15.92 8.73
C HIS A 586 8.81 15.64 8.35
N THR A 587 8.19 14.68 9.00
CA THR A 587 6.77 14.35 8.85
C THR A 587 5.99 14.88 10.04
N LEU A 588 4.92 15.61 9.76
CA LEU A 588 3.93 16.03 10.76
C LEU A 588 2.65 15.24 10.53
N LEU A 589 2.10 14.63 11.57
CA LEU A 589 0.81 13.92 11.51
C LEU A 589 -0.23 14.65 12.35
N VAL A 590 -1.36 15.01 11.74
CA VAL A 590 -2.52 15.57 12.45
C VAL A 590 -3.45 14.43 12.83
N LEU A 591 -3.81 14.37 14.12
CA LEU A 591 -4.90 13.57 14.63
C LEU A 591 -6.13 14.47 14.93
N PRO A 592 -7.35 14.00 14.64
CA PRO A 592 -8.59 14.69 14.97
C PRO A 592 -8.84 14.73 16.49
N ASP A 593 -9.88 15.43 16.87
CA ASP A 593 -10.31 15.60 18.26
C ASP A 593 -11.08 14.39 18.82
N ALA A 594 -11.52 13.49 17.96
CA ALA A 594 -12.24 12.27 18.33
C ALA A 594 -11.72 11.04 17.55
N PRO A 595 -11.87 9.82 18.11
CA PRO A 595 -11.58 8.59 17.38
C PRO A 595 -12.37 8.48 16.08
N HIS A 596 -11.71 8.00 15.02
CA HIS A 596 -12.33 7.86 13.70
C HIS A 596 -12.10 6.46 13.15
N PRO A 597 -13.06 5.85 12.41
CA PRO A 597 -12.91 4.51 11.85
C PRO A 597 -11.66 4.30 10.98
N LEU A 598 -11.23 5.31 10.24
CA LEU A 598 -10.05 5.26 9.37
C LEU A 598 -8.72 5.35 10.13
N LEU A 599 -8.72 5.75 11.41
CA LEU A 599 -7.50 5.81 12.22
C LEU A 599 -7.19 4.41 12.75
N THR A 600 -6.25 3.75 12.12
CA THR A 600 -5.79 2.41 12.47
C THR A 600 -4.30 2.41 12.77
N ARG A 601 -3.82 1.33 13.36
CA ARG A 601 -2.42 1.10 13.66
C ARG A 601 -1.55 1.23 12.41
N GLU A 602 -1.97 0.60 11.31
CA GLU A 602 -1.28 0.64 10.02
C GLU A 602 -1.17 2.06 9.47
N LEU A 603 -2.19 2.91 9.71
CA LEU A 603 -2.15 4.32 9.32
C LEU A 603 -1.11 5.10 10.13
N ILE A 604 -1.10 4.93 11.47
CA ILE A 604 -0.10 5.56 12.34
C ILE A 604 1.31 5.07 11.99
N TYR A 605 1.48 3.75 11.84
CA TYR A 605 2.75 3.15 11.43
C TYR A 605 3.25 3.71 10.09
N THR A 606 2.36 3.76 9.08
CA THR A 606 2.71 4.31 7.77
C THR A 606 3.13 5.77 7.87
N ALA A 607 2.41 6.60 8.64
CA ALA A 607 2.76 8.00 8.83
C ALA A 607 4.11 8.18 9.53
N VAL A 608 4.37 7.44 10.61
CA VAL A 608 5.65 7.46 11.34
C VAL A 608 6.80 7.08 10.42
N THR A 609 6.62 6.03 9.61
CA THR A 609 7.67 5.53 8.71
C THR A 609 7.87 6.36 7.45
N ARG A 610 7.06 7.42 7.21
CA ARG A 610 7.35 8.45 6.19
C ARG A 610 8.45 9.41 6.65
N ALA A 611 8.67 9.53 7.96
CA ALA A 611 9.70 10.38 8.51
C ALA A 611 11.09 9.75 8.34
N ARG A 612 12.04 10.58 7.93
CA ARG A 612 13.45 10.20 7.81
C ARG A 612 14.27 10.67 9.01
N ASP A 613 14.14 11.94 9.36
CA ASP A 613 14.95 12.58 10.40
C ASP A 613 14.10 12.94 11.63
N ARG A 614 12.86 13.41 11.43
CA ARG A 614 11.99 13.91 12.49
C ARG A 614 10.52 13.56 12.26
N PHE A 615 9.83 13.22 13.34
CA PHE A 615 8.39 13.00 13.35
C PHE A 615 7.72 13.87 14.41
N THR A 616 6.65 14.58 14.03
CA THR A 616 5.86 15.42 14.93
C THR A 616 4.39 14.97 14.90
N LEU A 617 3.85 14.64 16.05
CA LEU A 617 2.43 14.34 16.25
C LEU A 617 1.71 15.60 16.72
N LEU A 618 0.67 16.01 15.99
CA LEU A 618 -0.19 17.16 16.28
C LEU A 618 -1.57 16.65 16.70
N GLU A 619 -1.93 16.81 17.96
CA GLU A 619 -3.14 16.26 18.57
C GLU A 619 -4.12 17.36 18.93
N PHE A 620 -5.26 17.43 18.26
CA PHE A 620 -6.34 18.36 18.58
C PHE A 620 -7.33 17.81 19.62
N GLY A 621 -7.16 16.56 20.02
CA GLY A 621 -8.03 15.87 20.95
C GLY A 621 -7.30 15.33 22.19
N LYS A 622 -7.99 14.43 22.88
CA LYS A 622 -7.41 13.72 24.02
C LYS A 622 -6.39 12.66 23.54
N PRO A 623 -5.40 12.32 24.36
CA PRO A 623 -4.45 11.23 24.07
C PRO A 623 -5.10 9.90 23.69
N ALA A 624 -6.35 9.69 24.10
CA ALA A 624 -7.15 8.52 23.76
C ALA A 624 -7.35 8.30 22.26
N VAL A 625 -7.21 9.31 21.41
CA VAL A 625 -7.31 9.16 19.94
C VAL A 625 -6.13 8.35 19.41
N LEU A 626 -4.91 8.71 19.79
CA LEU A 626 -3.73 7.92 19.45
C LEU A 626 -3.81 6.50 20.03
N ASP A 627 -4.17 6.39 21.30
CA ASP A 627 -4.28 5.09 21.99
C ASP A 627 -5.29 4.17 21.30
N SER A 628 -6.44 4.72 20.87
CA SER A 628 -7.45 4.00 20.10
C SER A 628 -6.94 3.57 18.73
N ALA A 629 -6.25 4.48 18.02
CA ALA A 629 -5.70 4.20 16.69
C ALA A 629 -4.63 3.09 16.73
N VAL A 630 -3.72 3.10 17.72
CA VAL A 630 -2.67 2.09 17.90
C VAL A 630 -3.25 0.71 18.20
N LYS A 631 -4.35 0.63 18.96
CA LYS A 631 -5.03 -0.64 19.26
C LYS A 631 -5.87 -1.17 18.12
N LYS A 632 -6.30 -0.31 17.20
CA LYS A 632 -7.20 -0.67 16.11
C LYS A 632 -6.43 -1.18 14.91
N ARG A 633 -6.60 -2.46 14.59
CA ARG A 633 -6.09 -3.06 13.35
C ARG A 633 -7.02 -2.81 12.17
N THR A 634 -6.44 -2.64 11.00
CA THR A 634 -7.19 -2.75 9.75
C THR A 634 -7.61 -4.20 9.57
N TRP A 635 -8.91 -4.46 9.69
CA TRP A 635 -9.46 -5.78 9.38
C TRP A 635 -10.06 -5.77 7.99
N ARG A 636 -9.72 -6.77 7.18
CA ARG A 636 -10.32 -7.00 5.86
C ARG A 636 -10.67 -8.46 5.72
N ALA A 637 -11.96 -8.73 5.52
CA ALA A 637 -12.46 -10.08 5.31
C ALA A 637 -11.96 -10.62 3.97
N SER A 638 -11.29 -11.76 4.01
CA SER A 638 -10.73 -12.49 2.88
C SER A 638 -10.63 -13.97 3.24
N GLY A 639 -10.77 -14.84 2.27
CA GLY A 639 -10.48 -16.26 2.41
C GLY A 639 -9.08 -16.65 1.96
N LEU A 640 -8.31 -15.72 1.38
CA LEU A 640 -7.02 -16.01 0.76
C LEU A 640 -6.06 -16.75 1.70
N ALA A 641 -6.03 -16.39 2.98
CA ALA A 641 -5.23 -17.09 3.97
C ALA A 641 -5.70 -18.54 4.20
N ALA A 642 -7.01 -18.79 4.18
CA ALA A 642 -7.59 -20.14 4.35
C ALA A 642 -7.41 -20.99 3.10
N VAL A 643 -7.63 -20.42 1.92
CA VAL A 643 -7.46 -21.10 0.63
C VAL A 643 -5.98 -21.45 0.41
N SER A 644 -5.06 -20.55 0.76
CA SER A 644 -3.62 -20.83 0.76
C SER A 644 -3.25 -21.99 1.69
N TYR A 645 -4.02 -22.22 2.75
CA TYR A 645 -3.78 -23.31 3.69
C TYR A 645 -4.35 -24.64 3.18
N THR A 646 -5.54 -24.66 2.59
CA THR A 646 -6.25 -25.89 2.18
C THR A 646 -5.80 -26.41 0.81
N HIS A 647 -5.57 -25.55 -0.17
CA HIS A 647 -5.13 -25.97 -1.51
C HIS A 647 -3.64 -26.36 -1.57
N LEU A 648 -2.81 -25.87 -0.65
CA LEU A 648 -1.39 -26.22 -0.56
C LEU A 648 -1.11 -27.49 0.26
N THR A 649 -2.13 -28.06 0.93
CA THR A 649 -2.02 -29.29 1.73
C THR A 649 -2.68 -30.52 1.09
N LEU A 650 -3.46 -30.35 0.01
CA LEU A 650 -4.07 -31.48 -0.70
C LEU A 650 -3.05 -32.10 -1.68
N PRO A 651 -2.77 -33.41 -1.58
CA PRO A 651 -2.10 -34.10 -2.67
C PRO A 651 -3.01 -34.00 -3.90
N THR A 652 -2.44 -33.53 -5.01
CA THR A 652 -3.06 -33.62 -6.34
C THR A 652 -3.59 -35.03 -6.52
N LYS A 653 -4.92 -35.22 -6.46
CA LYS A 653 -5.53 -36.44 -6.96
C LYS A 653 -5.22 -36.49 -8.44
N CYS A 654 -4.26 -37.33 -8.83
CA CYS A 654 -4.11 -37.77 -10.19
C CYS A 654 -5.47 -38.36 -10.61
N SER A 655 -6.21 -37.63 -11.45
CA SER A 655 -7.27 -38.23 -12.21
C SER A 655 -6.63 -39.15 -13.25
N VAL A 656 -6.92 -40.43 -13.10
CA VAL A 656 -6.72 -41.50 -14.11
C VAL A 656 -7.67 -41.23 -15.26
#